data_62268fc9e7d92c6a01a0da049d3ce9b1
#
_entry.id   62268fc9e7d92c6a01a0da049d3ce9b1
#
_cell.length_a   1.000
_cell.length_b   1.000
_cell.length_c   1.000
_cell.angle_alpha   90.00
_cell.angle_beta   90.00
_cell.angle_gamma   90.00
#
_symmetry.space_group_name_H-M   'P 1'
#
loop_
_entity.id
_entity.type
_entity.pdbx_description
1 polymer ?
#
loop_
_entity_poly.entity_id
_entity_poly.type
_entity_poly.pdbx_seq_one_letter_code
_entity_poly.pdbx_strand_id
1 'polypeptide(L)'
;MKNYNYLILLFVLLLSFNLTAQQNSEEVTAASRTAEKLNEASNSTTIISEKEISSKKSFNVLSLLEGTVGVNVSRQGVNSFNVSLREGVDVFSTRTVLLSDGRELNTYGLNFFDASASTLSGLDIARVEVVRGSSSAVYGLGASSGVISFTTKNPFDYAGTTIQVSSGGITKFGGSILAGSAKNVQSNWNLLDVNFRHADHNEDKSFGYKINARYSENSDWLVGDQTSQTIGGELPVMHSFNFDTSLYFKGEDYDVTTTFGLNDTENISRRKMWGEEKRGVSSKFFNVKVNSGNFHAQYNYVQNDTKENYNYWIGADHGIDSQQSHFQLGYELSLPSLSTELNFGADNRLIKFDTGGKVFGSYEDEDDFRTVGAFVSSKTKLFDNVDVLFQGRYDHFNVINEGAFSPKGVIFVKDNTGGTLRLSMSQSNNPDDAYTLFSDFSTQSLGSNGSYMGPYGNKRGLTFNNPTWKPWPNLESFVALHPTPRLDILGISHFHVMLGVLQPFAQTMIQTAMATGNMLLLYPVQNIELVIASMLSGANYTDFILHDGLGNPMDLKGSDTSQLSTETTYELGYSNTIGDKFSYSVDVYNIQKNNIVGMRQVTPHVAIDPATLGAEFGNNLANTAYGLYRNAGLPAATAAALANVYAAVGGQFAAGFAAGIPSLGLVQADQSPNDIHRLYWSHYNFGEINYWGADIATNYEINSAASLYANYSFINQTEFTREDVGDITSPDVYHLNIPKHRVKAGFVYNPDKGLNFGLSFRYQNSMNANTLNSGDSSLFWFDGFVPKRTVWDMNVGMPITSKTRIDLTVDNVLGKKYQTFVNMPMIGQQALFTLTHNF
;
A
#
# COMPACT_ATOMS: atom_id res chain seq x y z
N MET A 1 20.83 8.67 24.14
CA MET A 1 21.92 7.88 24.75
C MET A 1 21.57 7.12 26.04
N LYS A 2 20.49 7.43 26.78
CA LYS A 2 20.17 6.72 28.04
C LYS A 2 19.45 5.35 27.90
N ASN A 3 18.90 5.00 26.75
CA ASN A 3 18.11 3.77 26.58
C ASN A 3 18.89 2.60 25.98
N TYR A 4 20.10 2.81 25.50
CA TYR A 4 20.92 1.74 24.91
C TYR A 4 21.51 0.77 25.95
N ASN A 5 21.70 1.24 27.17
CA ASN A 5 22.32 0.42 28.21
C ASN A 5 21.47 -0.77 28.66
N TYR A 6 20.13 -0.67 28.58
CA TYR A 6 19.24 -1.75 28.96
C TYR A 6 19.16 -2.87 27.89
N LEU A 7 19.27 -2.51 26.61
CA LEU A 7 19.32 -3.47 25.51
C LEU A 7 20.63 -4.27 25.51
N ILE A 8 21.75 -3.58 25.77
CA ILE A 8 23.07 -4.22 25.92
C ILE A 8 23.09 -5.14 27.14
N LEU A 9 22.46 -4.74 28.25
CA LEU A 9 22.40 -5.54 29.48
C LEU A 9 21.53 -6.78 29.29
N LEU A 10 20.39 -6.67 28.56
CA LEU A 10 19.53 -7.80 28.20
C LEU A 10 20.28 -8.79 27.28
N PHE A 11 21.06 -8.26 26.34
CA PHE A 11 21.86 -9.05 25.41
C PHE A 11 23.02 -9.78 26.11
N VAL A 12 23.67 -9.14 27.06
CA VAL A 12 24.73 -9.73 27.88
C VAL A 12 24.17 -10.81 28.83
N LEU A 13 22.96 -10.63 29.36
CA LEU A 13 22.27 -11.62 30.18
C LEU A 13 21.89 -12.89 29.39
N LEU A 14 21.53 -12.76 28.12
CA LEU A 14 21.19 -13.88 27.24
C LEU A 14 22.43 -14.71 26.84
N LEU A 15 23.63 -14.10 26.82
CA LEU A 15 24.90 -14.80 26.52
C LEU A 15 25.49 -15.59 27.69
N SER A 16 24.93 -15.49 28.90
CA SER A 16 25.49 -16.10 30.10
C SER A 16 24.96 -17.51 30.46
N PHE A 17 24.10 -18.11 29.65
CA PHE A 17 23.58 -19.46 29.89
C PHE A 17 24.38 -20.50 29.13
N ASN A 18 25.24 -21.28 29.84
CA ASN A 18 25.92 -22.44 29.31
C ASN A 18 24.97 -23.66 29.35
N LEU A 19 24.24 -23.91 28.27
CA LEU A 19 23.42 -25.11 28.09
C LEU A 19 23.86 -25.85 26.82
N THR A 20 23.94 -27.18 26.90
CA THR A 20 24.24 -28.03 25.74
C THR A 20 23.04 -27.98 24.77
N ALA A 21 23.26 -27.54 23.57
CA ALA A 21 22.24 -27.48 22.53
C ALA A 21 22.51 -28.53 21.44
N GLN A 22 21.42 -29.04 20.85
CA GLN A 22 21.46 -29.86 19.66
C GLN A 22 21.21 -28.94 18.46
N GLN A 23 21.86 -29.22 17.34
CA GLN A 23 21.83 -28.40 16.14
C GLN A 23 20.43 -28.47 15.47
N ASN A 24 19.79 -27.35 15.25
CA ASN A 24 18.52 -27.29 14.50
C ASN A 24 18.77 -27.68 13.04
N SER A 25 18.24 -28.83 12.61
CA SER A 25 18.50 -29.44 11.31
C SER A 25 17.50 -28.99 10.23
N GLU A 26 16.56 -28.09 10.56
CA GLU A 26 15.52 -27.64 9.63
C GLU A 26 16.12 -26.73 8.54
N GLU A 27 15.86 -27.05 7.28
CA GLU A 27 16.40 -26.35 6.12
C GLU A 27 15.38 -25.37 5.57
N VAL A 28 15.87 -24.21 5.10
CA VAL A 28 15.11 -23.17 4.41
C VAL A 28 15.72 -22.88 3.03
N THR A 29 14.92 -22.45 2.11
CA THR A 29 15.35 -22.14 0.74
C THR A 29 15.01 -20.72 0.31
N ALA A 30 14.03 -20.08 0.92
CA ALA A 30 13.56 -18.76 0.51
C ALA A 30 14.54 -17.63 0.81
N ALA A 31 15.49 -17.80 1.74
CA ALA A 31 16.41 -16.74 2.11
C ALA A 31 17.53 -16.51 1.06
N SER A 32 17.95 -17.60 0.37
CA SER A 32 19.12 -17.58 -0.55
C SER A 32 18.86 -18.23 -1.91
N ARG A 33 17.66 -18.81 -2.13
CA ARG A 33 17.31 -19.74 -3.24
C ARG A 33 18.07 -21.07 -3.21
N THR A 34 18.88 -21.32 -2.19
CA THR A 34 19.59 -22.57 -1.97
C THR A 34 19.22 -23.12 -0.59
N ALA A 35 19.33 -24.43 -0.41
CA ALA A 35 19.07 -25.04 0.89
C ALA A 35 20.12 -24.62 1.92
N GLU A 36 19.69 -24.04 3.03
CA GLU A 36 20.53 -23.64 4.16
C GLU A 36 19.84 -23.94 5.48
N LYS A 37 20.60 -24.15 6.53
CA LYS A 37 20.03 -24.38 7.87
C LYS A 37 19.33 -23.12 8.36
N LEU A 38 18.19 -23.28 9.02
CA LEU A 38 17.37 -22.16 9.52
C LEU A 38 18.17 -21.16 10.38
N ASN A 39 19.04 -21.64 11.26
CA ASN A 39 19.90 -20.79 12.12
C ASN A 39 21.08 -20.16 11.38
N GLU A 40 21.38 -20.62 10.15
CA GLU A 40 22.42 -20.08 9.27
C GLU A 40 21.84 -19.32 8.09
N ALA A 41 20.52 -19.07 8.11
CA ALA A 41 19.83 -18.32 7.06
C ALA A 41 20.33 -16.87 6.98
N SER A 42 20.51 -16.40 5.76
CA SER A 42 21.05 -15.05 5.48
C SER A 42 20.17 -13.91 5.98
N ASN A 43 18.90 -14.20 6.27
CA ASN A 43 17.89 -13.30 6.84
C ASN A 43 17.26 -13.93 8.07
N SER A 44 16.62 -13.10 8.88
CA SER A 44 15.71 -13.57 9.93
C SER A 44 14.55 -14.35 9.30
N THR A 45 14.50 -15.66 9.53
CA THR A 45 13.53 -16.55 8.87
C THR A 45 12.68 -17.28 9.90
N THR A 46 11.40 -17.47 9.58
CA THR A 46 10.47 -18.30 10.37
C THR A 46 9.80 -19.30 9.45
N ILE A 47 9.69 -20.54 9.89
CA ILE A 47 8.94 -21.60 9.23
C ILE A 47 7.60 -21.77 9.94
N ILE A 48 6.51 -21.80 9.16
CA ILE A 48 5.20 -22.28 9.61
C ILE A 48 5.06 -23.69 9.06
N SER A 49 5.06 -24.66 9.96
CA SER A 49 5.05 -26.08 9.63
C SER A 49 3.69 -26.58 9.15
N GLU A 50 3.67 -27.73 8.45
CA GLU A 50 2.40 -28.39 8.06
C GLU A 50 1.51 -28.64 9.28
N LYS A 51 2.10 -29.00 10.43
CA LYS A 51 1.37 -29.23 11.67
C LYS A 51 0.61 -28.00 12.16
N GLU A 52 1.24 -26.85 12.10
CA GLU A 52 0.61 -25.56 12.43
C GLU A 52 -0.47 -25.19 11.41
N ILE A 53 -0.20 -25.34 10.11
CA ILE A 53 -1.14 -25.07 9.02
C ILE A 53 -2.38 -25.98 9.15
N SER A 54 -2.17 -27.27 9.37
CA SER A 54 -3.27 -28.24 9.49
C SER A 54 -4.10 -28.05 10.77
N SER A 55 -3.51 -27.48 11.82
CA SER A 55 -4.19 -27.22 13.08
C SER A 55 -5.19 -26.07 12.98
N LYS A 56 -4.97 -25.08 12.08
CA LYS A 56 -5.83 -23.91 11.89
C LYS A 56 -6.49 -23.95 10.52
N LYS A 57 -7.79 -24.26 10.47
CA LYS A 57 -8.57 -24.16 9.24
C LYS A 57 -8.89 -22.70 8.95
N SER A 58 -8.53 -22.21 7.79
CA SER A 58 -8.65 -20.80 7.45
C SER A 58 -9.30 -20.62 6.10
N PHE A 59 -10.21 -19.67 5.98
CA PHE A 59 -10.82 -19.27 4.72
C PHE A 59 -9.82 -18.58 3.79
N ASN A 60 -8.85 -17.84 4.35
CA ASN A 60 -7.80 -17.13 3.61
C ASN A 60 -6.42 -17.55 4.09
N VAL A 61 -5.54 -17.98 3.17
CA VAL A 61 -4.20 -18.49 3.50
C VAL A 61 -3.30 -17.47 4.19
N LEU A 62 -3.48 -16.16 3.94
CA LEU A 62 -2.68 -15.12 4.59
C LEU A 62 -2.95 -14.99 6.09
N SER A 63 -4.08 -15.53 6.58
CA SER A 63 -4.35 -15.57 8.02
C SER A 63 -3.39 -16.50 8.78
N LEU A 64 -2.73 -17.44 8.10
CA LEU A 64 -1.68 -18.29 8.68
C LEU A 64 -0.49 -17.47 9.19
N LEU A 65 -0.26 -16.30 8.57
CA LEU A 65 0.85 -15.39 8.88
C LEU A 65 0.61 -14.51 10.11
N GLU A 66 -0.64 -14.43 10.58
CA GLU A 66 -1.02 -13.50 11.66
C GLU A 66 -0.28 -13.74 12.98
N GLY A 67 0.15 -14.97 13.26
CA GLY A 67 0.93 -15.36 14.43
C GLY A 67 2.43 -15.06 14.32
N THR A 68 2.96 -14.81 13.14
CA THR A 68 4.40 -14.74 12.87
C THR A 68 5.00 -13.39 13.33
N VAL A 69 6.19 -13.42 13.92
CA VAL A 69 6.95 -12.24 14.35
C VAL A 69 7.31 -11.37 13.14
N GLY A 70 7.35 -10.04 13.32
CA GLY A 70 7.73 -9.10 12.26
C GLY A 70 6.71 -8.96 11.13
N VAL A 71 5.70 -9.83 11.07
CA VAL A 71 4.63 -9.78 10.05
C VAL A 71 3.52 -8.83 10.49
N ASN A 72 3.12 -7.94 9.60
CA ASN A 72 1.97 -7.09 9.76
C ASN A 72 0.88 -7.50 8.75
N VAL A 73 -0.28 -7.91 9.25
CA VAL A 73 -1.41 -8.33 8.43
C VAL A 73 -2.54 -7.31 8.57
N SER A 74 -2.95 -6.71 7.47
CA SER A 74 -4.15 -5.89 7.38
C SER A 74 -5.29 -6.71 6.79
N ARG A 75 -6.21 -7.09 7.63
CA ARG A 75 -7.44 -7.74 7.22
C ARG A 75 -8.45 -6.69 6.79
N GLN A 76 -8.78 -6.66 5.53
CA GLN A 76 -9.67 -5.68 4.91
C GLN A 76 -11.05 -6.28 4.57
N GLY A 77 -11.19 -7.57 4.74
CA GLY A 77 -12.40 -8.32 4.45
C GLY A 77 -12.23 -9.81 4.76
N VAL A 78 -13.17 -10.62 4.31
CA VAL A 78 -13.10 -12.08 4.40
C VAL A 78 -11.99 -12.61 3.48
N ASN A 79 -11.92 -12.13 2.24
CA ASN A 79 -10.92 -12.50 1.26
C ASN A 79 -9.86 -11.43 0.97
N SER A 80 -10.06 -10.21 1.43
CA SER A 80 -9.13 -9.11 1.19
C SER A 80 -8.16 -8.96 2.36
N PHE A 81 -6.91 -9.32 2.13
CA PHE A 81 -5.81 -9.24 3.08
C PHE A 81 -4.61 -8.58 2.43
N ASN A 82 -3.86 -7.82 3.20
CA ASN A 82 -2.57 -7.32 2.81
C ASN A 82 -1.52 -7.64 3.87
N VAL A 83 -0.29 -7.92 3.44
CA VAL A 83 0.80 -8.39 4.31
C VAL A 83 2.05 -7.59 4.03
N SER A 84 2.74 -7.17 5.09
CA SER A 84 4.06 -6.56 5.02
C SER A 84 4.99 -7.11 6.10
N LEU A 85 6.29 -7.01 5.87
CA LEU A 85 7.33 -7.46 6.78
C LEU A 85 8.08 -6.24 7.31
N ARG A 86 8.07 -6.05 8.66
CA ARG A 86 8.77 -4.94 9.35
C ARG A 86 8.37 -3.53 8.91
N GLU A 87 7.37 -3.41 8.04
CA GLU A 87 6.84 -2.17 7.49
C GLU A 87 5.35 -2.04 7.77
N GLY A 88 4.84 -0.84 7.55
CA GLY A 88 3.41 -0.59 7.55
C GLY A 88 2.73 -1.30 6.39
N VAL A 89 1.46 -1.58 6.58
CA VAL A 89 0.64 -2.12 5.52
C VAL A 89 0.14 -0.96 4.68
N ASP A 90 0.49 -0.98 3.42
CA ASP A 90 -0.16 -0.17 2.40
C ASP A 90 -1.21 -1.00 1.64
N VAL A 91 -2.06 -0.37 0.83
CA VAL A 91 -3.00 -1.09 -0.05
C VAL A 91 -2.22 -1.95 -1.03
N PHE A 92 -1.11 -1.43 -1.50
CA PHE A 92 -0.19 -2.13 -2.36
C PHE A 92 1.06 -2.46 -1.54
N SER A 93 1.22 -3.72 -1.12
CA SER A 93 2.44 -4.15 -0.45
C SER A 93 3.54 -4.38 -1.49
N THR A 94 4.10 -3.30 -1.95
CA THR A 94 5.05 -3.28 -3.07
C THR A 94 6.42 -3.86 -2.75
N ARG A 95 6.68 -4.23 -1.48
CA ARG A 95 8.02 -4.51 -0.97
C ARG A 95 8.18 -5.91 -0.37
N THR A 96 7.09 -6.67 -0.33
CA THR A 96 7.09 -8.08 0.11
C THR A 96 6.73 -8.97 -1.07
N VAL A 97 7.63 -9.87 -1.46
CA VAL A 97 7.40 -10.83 -2.52
C VAL A 97 6.73 -12.08 -1.95
N LEU A 98 5.60 -12.48 -2.52
CA LEU A 98 4.91 -13.72 -2.19
C LEU A 98 5.17 -14.74 -3.30
N LEU A 99 5.58 -15.95 -2.91
CA LEU A 99 5.93 -17.04 -3.83
C LEU A 99 5.11 -18.30 -3.55
N SER A 100 4.76 -19.05 -4.60
CA SER A 100 4.30 -20.43 -4.52
C SER A 100 5.19 -21.31 -5.40
N ASP A 101 5.95 -22.21 -4.78
CA ASP A 101 6.94 -23.06 -5.46
C ASP A 101 7.90 -22.29 -6.38
N GLY A 102 8.26 -21.07 -5.96
CA GLY A 102 9.12 -20.14 -6.71
C GLY A 102 8.40 -19.25 -7.71
N ARG A 103 7.12 -19.48 -8.02
CA ARG A 103 6.29 -18.59 -8.85
C ARG A 103 5.81 -17.40 -8.01
N GLU A 104 6.02 -16.20 -8.51
CA GLU A 104 5.50 -14.98 -7.87
C GLU A 104 3.97 -14.91 -7.97
N LEU A 105 3.35 -14.60 -6.85
CA LEU A 105 1.89 -14.52 -6.70
C LEU A 105 1.35 -13.10 -6.78
N ASN A 106 2.19 -12.11 -6.49
CA ASN A 106 1.81 -10.72 -6.61
C ASN A 106 1.45 -10.42 -8.08
N THR A 107 0.34 -9.72 -8.30
CA THR A 107 0.09 -9.10 -9.60
C THR A 107 1.12 -7.98 -9.75
N TYR A 108 2.17 -8.28 -10.49
CA TYR A 108 3.27 -7.36 -10.66
C TYR A 108 2.78 -6.06 -11.33
N GLY A 109 3.39 -4.96 -10.98
CA GLY A 109 2.97 -3.65 -11.43
C GLY A 109 1.82 -3.05 -10.60
N LEU A 110 0.92 -3.85 -10.09
CA LEU A 110 -0.10 -3.43 -9.13
C LEU A 110 0.30 -3.79 -7.69
N ASN A 111 1.28 -4.67 -7.55
CA ASN A 111 1.94 -5.06 -6.31
C ASN A 111 0.99 -5.51 -5.19
N PHE A 112 -0.13 -6.13 -5.54
CA PHE A 112 -1.01 -6.71 -4.57
C PHE A 112 -1.25 -8.20 -4.86
N PHE A 113 -1.59 -8.94 -3.82
CA PHE A 113 -1.95 -10.35 -3.89
C PHE A 113 -3.43 -10.52 -3.56
N ASP A 114 -4.18 -11.09 -4.50
CA ASP A 114 -5.56 -11.50 -4.27
C ASP A 114 -5.59 -13.00 -3.95
N ALA A 115 -5.78 -13.32 -2.68
CA ALA A 115 -5.83 -14.71 -2.24
C ALA A 115 -7.03 -15.48 -2.83
N SER A 116 -8.10 -14.81 -3.24
CA SER A 116 -9.25 -15.45 -3.91
C SER A 116 -8.94 -15.85 -5.33
N ALA A 117 -8.02 -15.13 -6.00
CA ALA A 117 -7.52 -15.45 -7.34
C ALA A 117 -6.29 -16.38 -7.30
N SER A 118 -6.12 -17.16 -6.25
CA SER A 118 -5.00 -18.07 -6.07
C SER A 118 -5.48 -19.48 -5.78
N THR A 119 -4.81 -20.47 -6.37
CA THR A 119 -5.04 -21.89 -6.09
C THR A 119 -4.53 -22.33 -4.72
N LEU A 120 -3.81 -21.47 -3.99
CA LEU A 120 -3.31 -21.80 -2.67
C LEU A 120 -4.44 -22.06 -1.66
N SER A 121 -4.40 -23.22 -1.05
CA SER A 121 -5.25 -23.57 0.08
C SER A 121 -4.45 -24.23 1.18
N GLY A 122 -4.89 -24.11 2.43
CA GLY A 122 -4.24 -24.78 3.57
C GLY A 122 -4.17 -26.30 3.42
N LEU A 123 -5.01 -26.89 2.56
CA LEU A 123 -5.02 -28.32 2.26
C LEU A 123 -3.76 -28.75 1.49
N ASP A 124 -3.26 -27.93 0.58
CA ASP A 124 -2.12 -28.27 -0.29
C ASP A 124 -0.79 -27.63 0.12
N ILE A 125 -0.75 -26.79 1.17
CA ILE A 125 0.50 -26.17 1.65
C ILE A 125 1.21 -27.15 2.60
N ALA A 126 2.48 -27.45 2.32
CA ALA A 126 3.35 -28.24 3.17
C ALA A 126 4.07 -27.38 4.22
N ARG A 127 4.53 -26.19 3.83
CA ARG A 127 5.17 -25.23 4.73
C ARG A 127 5.12 -23.80 4.16
N VAL A 128 5.31 -22.82 5.06
CA VAL A 128 5.51 -21.42 4.68
C VAL A 128 6.80 -20.92 5.29
N GLU A 129 7.68 -20.36 4.47
CA GLU A 129 8.89 -19.69 4.91
C GLU A 129 8.68 -18.17 4.87
N VAL A 130 8.89 -17.49 6.00
CA VAL A 130 8.76 -16.04 6.14
C VAL A 130 10.14 -15.45 6.37
N VAL A 131 10.70 -14.83 5.35
CA VAL A 131 12.04 -14.23 5.31
C VAL A 131 11.92 -12.73 5.48
N ARG A 132 12.41 -12.18 6.59
CA ARG A 132 12.32 -10.77 6.95
C ARG A 132 13.59 -10.01 6.61
N GLY A 133 13.42 -8.77 6.16
CA GLY A 133 14.50 -7.89 5.73
C GLY A 133 14.89 -8.10 4.28
N SER A 134 15.77 -7.24 3.77
CA SER A 134 16.10 -7.17 2.35
C SER A 134 16.51 -8.51 1.75
N SER A 135 15.83 -8.88 0.69
CA SER A 135 16.08 -10.05 -0.15
C SER A 135 16.34 -9.67 -1.61
N SER A 136 16.50 -8.38 -1.90
CA SER A 136 16.68 -7.86 -3.27
C SER A 136 17.96 -8.35 -3.94
N ALA A 137 19.01 -8.65 -3.17
CA ALA A 137 20.25 -9.24 -3.69
C ALA A 137 20.05 -10.63 -4.35
N VAL A 138 18.91 -11.28 -4.12
CA VAL A 138 18.57 -12.59 -4.69
C VAL A 138 17.31 -12.52 -5.56
N TYR A 139 16.28 -11.80 -5.12
CA TYR A 139 14.97 -11.76 -5.78
C TYR A 139 14.77 -10.53 -6.68
N GLY A 140 15.67 -9.55 -6.61
CA GLY A 140 15.64 -8.35 -7.43
C GLY A 140 14.78 -7.24 -6.87
N LEU A 141 14.41 -6.32 -7.74
CA LEU A 141 13.63 -5.13 -7.40
C LEU A 141 12.30 -5.50 -6.72
N GLY A 142 11.94 -4.76 -5.67
CA GLY A 142 10.68 -4.94 -4.95
C GLY A 142 10.71 -5.96 -3.80
N ALA A 143 11.88 -6.58 -3.47
CA ALA A 143 12.03 -7.51 -2.35
C ALA A 143 12.73 -6.88 -1.14
N SER A 144 12.48 -5.60 -0.84
CA SER A 144 13.21 -4.89 0.22
C SER A 144 12.76 -5.27 1.62
N SER A 145 11.49 -5.52 1.85
CA SER A 145 11.01 -5.92 3.18
C SER A 145 11.08 -7.42 3.43
N GLY A 146 11.15 -8.23 2.37
CA GLY A 146 11.36 -9.67 2.47
C GLY A 146 10.56 -10.53 1.51
N VAL A 147 10.51 -11.83 1.81
CA VAL A 147 9.87 -12.85 0.99
C VAL A 147 9.01 -13.77 1.86
N ILE A 148 7.83 -14.12 1.36
CA ILE A 148 6.97 -15.15 1.93
C ILE A 148 6.82 -16.25 0.88
N SER A 149 7.32 -17.44 1.16
CA SER A 149 7.33 -18.57 0.24
C SER A 149 6.44 -19.69 0.73
N PHE A 150 5.44 -20.03 -0.05
CA PHE A 150 4.56 -21.18 0.15
C PHE A 150 5.12 -22.36 -0.65
N THR A 151 5.43 -23.46 0.04
CA THR A 151 5.80 -24.74 -0.58
C THR A 151 4.59 -25.63 -0.57
N THR A 152 4.16 -26.11 -1.74
CA THR A 152 3.02 -27.01 -1.84
C THR A 152 3.39 -28.48 -1.64
N LYS A 153 2.41 -29.29 -1.30
CA LYS A 153 2.59 -30.74 -1.09
C LYS A 153 2.90 -31.44 -2.41
N ASN A 154 4.01 -32.17 -2.47
CA ASN A 154 4.38 -32.98 -3.63
C ASN A 154 3.67 -34.35 -3.63
N PRO A 155 3.50 -35.04 -4.76
CA PRO A 155 2.81 -36.32 -4.82
C PRO A 155 3.61 -37.48 -4.20
N PHE A 156 4.92 -37.40 -4.13
CA PHE A 156 5.78 -38.49 -3.67
C PHE A 156 5.74 -38.71 -2.16
N ASP A 157 5.45 -37.61 -1.40
CA ASP A 157 5.35 -37.65 0.06
C ASP A 157 3.89 -37.57 0.53
N TYR A 158 3.00 -37.04 -0.30
CA TYR A 158 1.62 -36.72 0.04
C TYR A 158 0.63 -37.28 -0.99
N ALA A 159 0.76 -38.57 -1.34
CA ALA A 159 -0.21 -39.24 -2.20
C ALA A 159 -1.57 -39.40 -1.49
N GLY A 160 -2.63 -39.55 -2.29
CA GLY A 160 -4.00 -39.75 -1.81
C GLY A 160 -4.98 -38.69 -2.24
N THR A 161 -6.23 -38.89 -1.84
CA THR A 161 -7.34 -37.99 -2.16
C THR A 161 -7.90 -37.39 -0.88
N THR A 162 -8.07 -36.08 -0.85
CA THR A 162 -8.68 -35.36 0.28
C THR A 162 -9.74 -34.40 -0.22
N ILE A 163 -10.90 -34.40 0.44
CA ILE A 163 -11.95 -33.39 0.27
C ILE A 163 -12.10 -32.66 1.59
N GLN A 164 -12.15 -31.34 1.52
CA GLN A 164 -12.42 -30.47 2.66
C GLN A 164 -13.59 -29.54 2.32
N VAL A 165 -14.61 -29.54 3.16
CA VAL A 165 -15.77 -28.66 3.04
C VAL A 165 -15.86 -27.82 4.30
N SER A 166 -15.86 -26.52 4.13
CA SER A 166 -16.01 -25.56 5.22
C SER A 166 -17.25 -24.71 4.99
N SER A 167 -18.05 -24.53 6.04
CA SER A 167 -19.20 -23.63 6.02
C SER A 167 -19.24 -22.79 7.28
N GLY A 168 -19.70 -21.56 7.16
CA GLY A 168 -19.69 -20.65 8.29
C GLY A 168 -20.32 -19.29 8.03
N GLY A 169 -19.96 -18.34 8.90
CA GLY A 169 -20.53 -17.01 8.82
C GLY A 169 -19.71 -15.94 9.55
N ILE A 170 -20.15 -14.71 9.33
CA ILE A 170 -19.57 -13.50 9.94
C ILE A 170 -20.64 -12.71 10.70
N THR A 171 -20.23 -11.93 11.72
CA THR A 171 -21.11 -10.96 12.36
C THR A 171 -21.06 -9.63 11.64
N LYS A 172 -22.20 -9.11 11.17
CA LYS A 172 -22.26 -7.83 10.41
C LYS A 172 -21.93 -6.61 11.29
N PHE A 173 -22.41 -6.56 12.54
CA PHE A 173 -22.36 -5.36 13.39
C PHE A 173 -21.71 -5.56 14.78
N GLY A 174 -20.86 -6.54 14.93
CA GLY A 174 -20.28 -6.91 16.25
C GLY A 174 -21.22 -7.78 17.08
N GLY A 175 -20.69 -8.41 18.09
CA GLY A 175 -21.34 -9.46 18.85
C GLY A 175 -20.72 -10.82 18.58
N SER A 176 -21.16 -11.83 19.29
CA SER A 176 -20.63 -13.18 19.16
C SER A 176 -21.66 -14.11 18.54
N ILE A 177 -21.30 -14.82 17.50
CA ILE A 177 -22.10 -15.92 16.90
C ILE A 177 -22.36 -17.00 17.95
N LEU A 178 -21.40 -17.22 18.85
CA LEU A 178 -21.45 -18.29 19.86
C LEU A 178 -22.20 -17.93 21.14
N ALA A 179 -22.32 -16.63 21.46
CA ALA A 179 -22.84 -16.20 22.77
C ALA A 179 -24.37 -16.09 22.85
N GLY A 180 -25.12 -16.44 21.81
CA GLY A 180 -26.59 -16.51 21.84
C GLY A 180 -27.32 -15.24 22.27
N SER A 181 -26.65 -14.12 22.50
CA SER A 181 -27.24 -12.83 22.87
C SER A 181 -27.84 -12.14 21.65
N ALA A 182 -28.89 -12.73 21.14
CA ALA A 182 -29.43 -12.56 19.79
C ALA A 182 -30.25 -11.27 19.57
N LYS A 183 -30.21 -10.27 20.44
CA LYS A 183 -31.13 -9.15 20.25
C LYS A 183 -30.71 -8.13 19.16
N ASN A 184 -29.46 -8.09 18.73
CA ASN A 184 -29.00 -7.16 17.68
C ASN A 184 -27.79 -7.66 16.87
N VAL A 185 -27.53 -8.97 16.77
CA VAL A 185 -26.45 -9.51 15.95
C VAL A 185 -27.02 -9.93 14.60
N GLN A 186 -26.85 -9.12 13.58
CA GLN A 186 -27.03 -9.59 12.22
C GLN A 186 -25.83 -10.47 11.87
N SER A 187 -26.05 -11.77 11.76
CA SER A 187 -25.06 -12.74 11.25
C SER A 187 -25.40 -13.08 9.81
N ASN A 188 -24.37 -13.25 9.01
CA ASN A 188 -24.49 -13.74 7.64
C ASN A 188 -23.77 -15.09 7.53
N TRP A 189 -24.51 -16.17 7.27
CA TRP A 189 -24.02 -17.55 7.13
C TRP A 189 -23.72 -17.87 5.66
N ASN A 190 -23.02 -17.03 4.95
CA ASN A 190 -22.71 -17.16 3.53
C ASN A 190 -21.24 -17.47 3.29
N LEU A 191 -20.58 -18.18 4.19
CA LEU A 191 -19.23 -18.68 3.93
C LEU A 191 -19.31 -20.15 3.53
N LEU A 192 -18.82 -20.46 2.34
CA LEU A 192 -18.64 -21.81 1.83
C LEU A 192 -17.26 -21.92 1.20
N ASP A 193 -16.49 -22.95 1.54
CA ASP A 193 -15.19 -23.23 0.95
C ASP A 193 -15.05 -24.75 0.76
N VAL A 194 -14.96 -25.17 -0.49
CA VAL A 194 -14.83 -26.58 -0.88
C VAL A 194 -13.49 -26.75 -1.56
N ASN A 195 -12.65 -27.59 -0.97
CA ASN A 195 -11.33 -27.91 -1.49
C ASN A 195 -11.23 -29.40 -1.81
N PHE A 196 -10.68 -29.70 -2.97
CA PHE A 196 -10.36 -31.03 -3.44
C PHE A 196 -8.86 -31.10 -3.74
N ARG A 197 -8.20 -32.14 -3.26
CA ARG A 197 -6.83 -32.47 -3.61
C ARG A 197 -6.71 -33.96 -3.92
N HIS A 198 -6.11 -34.30 -5.05
CA HIS A 198 -5.72 -35.66 -5.40
C HIS A 198 -4.28 -35.67 -5.87
N ALA A 199 -3.48 -36.59 -5.39
CA ALA A 199 -2.11 -36.78 -5.84
C ALA A 199 -1.75 -38.26 -5.82
N ASP A 200 -0.96 -38.70 -6.81
CA ASP A 200 -0.47 -40.05 -6.90
C ASP A 200 0.86 -40.10 -7.66
N HIS A 201 1.56 -41.20 -7.57
CA HIS A 201 2.84 -41.46 -8.22
C HIS A 201 3.01 -42.92 -8.59
N ASN A 202 3.89 -43.20 -9.55
CA ASN A 202 4.27 -44.56 -9.89
C ASN A 202 5.17 -45.19 -8.78
N GLU A 203 5.36 -46.49 -8.81
CA GLU A 203 6.06 -47.28 -7.77
C GLU A 203 7.52 -46.82 -7.59
N ASP A 204 8.22 -46.53 -8.68
CA ASP A 204 9.62 -46.08 -8.67
C ASP A 204 9.80 -44.59 -8.38
N LYS A 205 8.71 -43.83 -8.15
CA LYS A 205 8.70 -42.40 -7.91
C LYS A 205 9.38 -41.55 -8.99
N SER A 206 9.43 -42.07 -10.23
CA SER A 206 9.96 -41.32 -11.37
C SER A 206 8.92 -40.39 -11.98
N PHE A 207 7.63 -40.66 -11.77
CA PHE A 207 6.52 -39.83 -12.20
C PHE A 207 5.49 -39.69 -11.11
N GLY A 208 4.99 -38.47 -10.94
CA GLY A 208 3.87 -38.17 -10.07
C GLY A 208 3.00 -37.06 -10.64
N TYR A 209 1.79 -36.94 -10.13
CA TYR A 209 0.88 -35.86 -10.51
C TYR A 209 0.05 -35.42 -9.32
N LYS A 210 -0.45 -34.20 -9.42
CA LYS A 210 -1.34 -33.58 -8.44
C LYS A 210 -2.43 -32.77 -9.14
N ILE A 211 -3.64 -32.83 -8.61
CA ILE A 211 -4.80 -32.07 -9.06
C ILE A 211 -5.42 -31.38 -7.84
N ASN A 212 -5.61 -30.10 -7.91
CA ASN A 212 -6.32 -29.29 -6.92
C ASN A 212 -7.51 -28.59 -7.56
N ALA A 213 -8.62 -28.51 -6.82
CA ALA A 213 -9.75 -27.67 -7.17
C ALA A 213 -10.30 -27.01 -5.90
N ARG A 214 -10.68 -25.76 -6.00
CA ARG A 214 -11.30 -25.00 -4.90
C ARG A 214 -12.47 -24.20 -5.43
N TYR A 215 -13.58 -24.24 -4.73
CA TYR A 215 -14.71 -23.35 -4.92
C TYR A 215 -15.01 -22.64 -3.61
N SER A 216 -15.18 -21.34 -3.63
CA SER A 216 -15.56 -20.59 -2.43
C SER A 216 -16.61 -19.53 -2.72
N GLU A 217 -17.50 -19.35 -1.74
CA GLU A 217 -18.47 -18.25 -1.68
C GLU A 217 -18.35 -17.52 -0.37
N ASN A 218 -18.51 -16.19 -0.39
CA ASN A 218 -18.55 -15.41 0.83
C ASN A 218 -19.30 -14.09 0.67
N SER A 219 -19.88 -13.63 1.76
CA SER A 219 -20.23 -12.23 1.99
C SER A 219 -19.12 -11.56 2.78
N ASP A 220 -19.15 -10.23 2.89
CA ASP A 220 -18.12 -9.47 3.58
C ASP A 220 -18.68 -8.47 4.60
N TRP A 221 -17.80 -7.83 5.36
CA TRP A 221 -18.15 -6.71 6.25
C TRP A 221 -18.35 -5.44 5.43
N LEU A 222 -19.34 -4.63 5.81
CA LEU A 222 -19.60 -3.35 5.17
C LEU A 222 -18.63 -2.28 5.66
N VAL A 223 -18.19 -1.40 4.75
CA VAL A 223 -17.49 -0.16 5.06
C VAL A 223 -18.51 0.95 5.15
N GLY A 224 -18.79 1.45 6.34
CA GLY A 224 -19.58 2.65 6.64
C GLY A 224 -20.80 3.01 5.76
N ASP A 225 -21.46 4.10 6.10
CA ASP A 225 -22.76 4.45 5.48
C ASP A 225 -22.69 4.89 4.02
N GLN A 226 -21.57 5.44 3.53
CA GLN A 226 -21.49 5.97 2.16
C GLN A 226 -21.43 4.86 1.10
N THR A 227 -20.63 3.82 1.32
CA THR A 227 -20.52 2.71 0.38
C THR A 227 -21.77 1.84 0.39
N SER A 228 -22.40 1.68 1.58
CA SER A 228 -23.67 0.95 1.71
C SER A 228 -24.82 1.62 0.94
N GLN A 229 -24.81 2.95 0.81
CA GLN A 229 -25.79 3.67 -0.02
C GLN A 229 -25.57 3.44 -1.52
N THR A 230 -24.31 3.38 -1.96
CA THR A 230 -23.97 3.21 -3.38
C THR A 230 -24.32 1.81 -3.91
N ILE A 231 -24.20 0.77 -3.07
CA ILE A 231 -24.47 -0.65 -3.43
C ILE A 231 -25.83 -1.15 -2.92
N GLY A 232 -26.71 -0.26 -2.50
CA GLY A 232 -28.06 -0.61 -2.02
C GLY A 232 -28.10 -1.32 -0.66
N GLY A 233 -27.04 -1.19 0.15
CA GLY A 233 -26.99 -1.68 1.55
C GLY A 233 -26.55 -3.13 1.72
N GLU A 234 -26.39 -3.90 0.65
CA GLU A 234 -25.94 -5.30 0.69
C GLU A 234 -24.76 -5.52 -0.26
N LEU A 235 -23.64 -6.06 0.27
CA LEU A 235 -22.57 -6.53 -0.59
C LEU A 235 -23.01 -7.78 -1.35
N PRO A 236 -22.66 -7.90 -2.62
CA PRO A 236 -22.95 -9.11 -3.39
C PRO A 236 -22.25 -10.32 -2.74
N VAL A 237 -22.80 -11.50 -2.95
CA VAL A 237 -22.11 -12.74 -2.64
C VAL A 237 -20.97 -12.87 -3.66
N MET A 238 -19.76 -12.99 -3.13
CA MET A 238 -18.55 -13.15 -3.93
C MET A 238 -18.27 -14.64 -4.10
N HIS A 239 -17.73 -15.01 -5.24
CA HIS A 239 -17.38 -16.40 -5.52
C HIS A 239 -16.03 -16.51 -6.21
N SER A 240 -15.36 -17.63 -6.02
CA SER A 240 -14.16 -17.97 -6.77
C SER A 240 -14.10 -19.46 -7.07
N PHE A 241 -13.61 -19.78 -8.26
CA PHE A 241 -13.24 -21.11 -8.68
C PHE A 241 -11.77 -21.14 -9.06
N ASN A 242 -11.00 -22.04 -8.47
CA ASN A 242 -9.58 -22.19 -8.70
C ASN A 242 -9.29 -23.65 -9.01
N PHE A 243 -8.46 -23.89 -10.02
CA PHE A 243 -8.04 -25.21 -10.45
C PHE A 243 -6.55 -25.18 -10.81
N ASP A 244 -5.79 -26.19 -10.36
CA ASP A 244 -4.45 -26.45 -10.87
C ASP A 244 -4.13 -27.93 -10.96
N THR A 245 -3.21 -28.24 -11.87
CA THR A 245 -2.62 -29.57 -12.00
C THR A 245 -1.12 -29.45 -12.16
N SER A 246 -0.39 -30.34 -11.47
CA SER A 246 1.06 -30.39 -11.56
C SER A 246 1.51 -31.79 -11.97
N LEU A 247 2.48 -31.86 -12.85
CA LEU A 247 3.16 -33.06 -13.29
C LEU A 247 4.62 -33.01 -12.79
N TYR A 248 5.09 -34.11 -12.24
CA TYR A 248 6.41 -34.26 -11.65
C TYR A 248 7.14 -35.40 -12.36
N PHE A 249 8.32 -35.10 -12.90
CA PHE A 249 9.21 -36.07 -13.51
C PHE A 249 10.53 -36.04 -12.76
N LYS A 250 10.98 -37.19 -12.28
CA LYS A 250 12.19 -37.32 -11.48
C LYS A 250 13.09 -38.39 -12.10
N GLY A 251 14.30 -38.00 -12.45
CA GLY A 251 15.37 -38.90 -12.88
C GLY A 251 16.49 -38.97 -11.84
N GLU A 252 17.60 -39.63 -12.21
CA GLU A 252 18.77 -39.75 -11.33
C GLU A 252 19.39 -38.35 -11.05
N ASP A 253 19.49 -37.50 -12.08
CA ASP A 253 20.17 -36.20 -12.01
C ASP A 253 19.26 -35.03 -12.39
N TYR A 254 17.95 -35.22 -12.51
CA TYR A 254 17.04 -34.15 -12.85
C TYR A 254 15.66 -34.30 -12.18
N ASP A 255 15.07 -33.14 -11.89
CA ASP A 255 13.66 -32.99 -11.52
C ASP A 255 13.00 -31.98 -12.44
N VAL A 256 11.85 -32.32 -12.98
CA VAL A 256 11.03 -31.39 -13.78
C VAL A 256 9.63 -31.33 -13.17
N THR A 257 9.19 -30.13 -12.82
CA THR A 257 7.82 -29.89 -12.37
C THR A 257 7.14 -28.93 -13.35
N THR A 258 5.96 -29.33 -13.84
CA THR A 258 5.14 -28.49 -14.70
C THR A 258 3.78 -28.29 -14.04
N THR A 259 3.34 -27.04 -13.89
CA THR A 259 2.05 -26.71 -13.29
C THR A 259 1.24 -25.83 -14.23
N PHE A 260 -0.03 -26.19 -14.41
CA PHE A 260 -1.04 -25.37 -15.10
C PHE A 260 -2.13 -25.01 -14.10
N GLY A 261 -2.63 -23.80 -14.17
CA GLY A 261 -3.76 -23.42 -13.35
C GLY A 261 -4.61 -22.36 -14.00
N LEU A 262 -5.85 -22.31 -13.52
CA LEU A 262 -6.83 -21.30 -13.90
C LEU A 262 -7.66 -20.89 -12.68
N ASN A 263 -8.01 -19.63 -12.66
CA ASN A 263 -8.83 -19.05 -11.61
C ASN A 263 -9.93 -18.23 -12.28
N ASP A 264 -11.11 -18.25 -11.69
CA ASP A 264 -12.23 -17.41 -12.04
C ASP A 264 -12.82 -16.87 -10.75
N THR A 265 -12.74 -15.56 -10.55
CA THR A 265 -13.04 -14.97 -9.25
C THR A 265 -13.84 -13.68 -9.41
N GLU A 266 -14.84 -13.51 -8.57
CA GLU A 266 -15.44 -12.21 -8.24
C GLU A 266 -15.16 -11.88 -6.78
N ASN A 267 -14.65 -10.69 -6.51
CA ASN A 267 -14.33 -10.25 -5.17
C ASN A 267 -14.57 -8.76 -5.00
N ILE A 268 -14.67 -8.30 -3.75
CA ILE A 268 -14.60 -6.89 -3.40
C ILE A 268 -13.17 -6.60 -2.97
N SER A 269 -12.48 -5.82 -3.79
CA SER A 269 -11.19 -5.24 -3.45
C SER A 269 -11.40 -3.90 -2.78
N ARG A 270 -10.67 -3.63 -1.71
CA ARG A 270 -10.72 -2.35 -1.00
C ARG A 270 -9.42 -1.64 -1.19
N ARG A 271 -9.53 -0.44 -1.76
CA ARG A 271 -8.38 0.41 -2.01
C ARG A 271 -8.49 1.65 -1.15
N LYS A 272 -7.47 1.96 -0.40
CA LYS A 272 -7.43 3.05 0.57
C LYS A 272 -7.99 4.36 0.05
N MET A 273 -7.61 4.75 -1.17
CA MET A 273 -7.96 6.02 -1.75
C MET A 273 -9.22 5.95 -2.61
N TRP A 274 -9.36 4.84 -3.34
CA TRP A 274 -10.38 4.70 -4.37
C TRP A 274 -11.62 3.95 -3.87
N GLY A 275 -11.70 3.67 -2.55
CA GLY A 275 -12.85 3.01 -1.96
C GLY A 275 -12.96 1.52 -2.32
N GLU A 276 -14.20 1.07 -2.46
CA GLU A 276 -14.50 -0.31 -2.81
C GLU A 276 -14.66 -0.49 -4.31
N GLU A 277 -14.20 -1.65 -4.78
CA GLU A 277 -14.21 -2.03 -6.18
C GLU A 277 -14.72 -3.46 -6.30
N LYS A 278 -15.79 -3.67 -7.08
CA LYS A 278 -16.18 -5.01 -7.54
C LYS A 278 -15.15 -5.44 -8.58
N ARG A 279 -14.51 -6.59 -8.36
CA ARG A 279 -13.45 -7.09 -9.21
C ARG A 279 -13.74 -8.51 -9.65
N GLY A 280 -13.96 -8.70 -10.95
CA GLY A 280 -14.03 -9.98 -11.61
C GLY A 280 -12.75 -10.23 -12.43
N VAL A 281 -12.02 -11.31 -12.14
CA VAL A 281 -10.77 -11.66 -12.83
C VAL A 281 -10.78 -13.14 -13.23
N SER A 282 -10.44 -13.40 -14.49
CA SER A 282 -10.09 -14.72 -14.98
C SER A 282 -8.58 -14.78 -15.17
N SER A 283 -7.93 -15.72 -14.50
CA SER A 283 -6.47 -15.89 -14.60
C SER A 283 -6.12 -17.27 -15.14
N LYS A 284 -5.06 -17.32 -15.95
CA LYS A 284 -4.43 -18.58 -16.39
C LYS A 284 -2.95 -18.49 -16.12
N PHE A 285 -2.35 -19.56 -15.64
CA PHE A 285 -0.92 -19.59 -15.45
C PHE A 285 -0.30 -20.92 -15.88
N PHE A 286 0.96 -20.84 -16.25
CA PHE A 286 1.81 -21.96 -16.60
C PHE A 286 3.17 -21.76 -15.92
N ASN A 287 3.67 -22.81 -15.26
CA ASN A 287 4.96 -22.81 -14.60
C ASN A 287 5.71 -24.08 -14.95
N VAL A 288 6.97 -23.95 -15.36
CA VAL A 288 7.91 -25.07 -15.51
C VAL A 288 9.13 -24.80 -14.68
N LYS A 289 9.51 -25.77 -13.85
CA LYS A 289 10.74 -25.74 -13.05
C LYS A 289 11.58 -26.97 -13.40
N VAL A 290 12.84 -26.76 -13.67
CA VAL A 290 13.83 -27.78 -14.02
C VAL A 290 15.01 -27.63 -13.08
N ASN A 291 15.36 -28.70 -12.37
CA ASN A 291 16.61 -28.83 -11.65
C ASN A 291 17.38 -30.00 -12.28
N SER A 292 18.66 -29.78 -12.59
CA SER A 292 19.54 -30.84 -13.14
C SER A 292 20.96 -30.67 -12.62
N GLY A 293 21.35 -31.56 -11.71
CA GLY A 293 22.59 -31.37 -10.98
C GLY A 293 22.62 -30.01 -10.29
N ASN A 294 23.58 -29.21 -10.63
CA ASN A 294 23.76 -27.84 -10.08
C ASN A 294 23.00 -26.75 -10.85
N PHE A 295 22.28 -27.10 -11.90
CA PHE A 295 21.57 -26.15 -12.76
C PHE A 295 20.10 -26.05 -12.38
N HIS A 296 19.58 -24.82 -12.30
CA HIS A 296 18.19 -24.52 -12.01
C HIS A 296 17.64 -23.61 -13.11
N ALA A 297 16.47 -23.94 -13.61
CA ALA A 297 15.73 -23.08 -14.53
C ALA A 297 14.26 -23.05 -14.16
N GLN A 298 13.62 -21.86 -14.28
CA GLN A 298 12.20 -21.72 -14.09
C GLN A 298 11.62 -20.73 -15.09
N TYR A 299 10.49 -21.09 -15.67
CA TYR A 299 9.70 -20.19 -16.51
C TYR A 299 8.28 -20.12 -15.98
N ASN A 300 7.80 -18.92 -15.77
CA ASN A 300 6.44 -18.61 -15.36
C ASN A 300 5.76 -17.75 -16.39
N TYR A 301 4.51 -18.05 -16.68
CA TYR A 301 3.61 -17.21 -17.46
C TYR A 301 2.29 -17.08 -16.72
N VAL A 302 1.78 -15.86 -16.61
CA VAL A 302 0.49 -15.56 -16.02
C VAL A 302 -0.23 -14.57 -16.92
N GLN A 303 -1.49 -14.84 -17.20
CA GLN A 303 -2.41 -13.93 -17.88
C GLN A 303 -3.58 -13.66 -16.94
N ASN A 304 -3.92 -12.42 -16.73
CA ASN A 304 -5.09 -11.96 -15.99
C ASN A 304 -5.96 -11.13 -16.91
N ASP A 305 -7.17 -11.62 -17.14
CA ASP A 305 -8.20 -10.95 -17.93
C ASP A 305 -9.28 -10.42 -16.97
N THR A 306 -9.48 -9.12 -16.96
CA THR A 306 -10.50 -8.48 -16.14
C THR A 306 -11.86 -8.58 -16.82
N LYS A 307 -12.84 -9.16 -16.15
CA LYS A 307 -14.21 -9.34 -16.68
C LYS A 307 -15.08 -8.12 -16.43
N GLU A 308 -15.20 -7.78 -15.15
CA GLU A 308 -15.89 -6.59 -14.66
C GLU A 308 -15.08 -6.02 -13.52
N ASN A 309 -14.78 -4.75 -13.59
CA ASN A 309 -14.01 -4.09 -12.56
C ASN A 309 -14.57 -2.69 -12.28
N TYR A 310 -15.66 -2.65 -11.54
CA TYR A 310 -16.36 -1.40 -11.28
C TYR A 310 -15.94 -0.82 -9.94
N ASN A 311 -15.35 0.35 -9.99
CA ASN A 311 -15.01 1.12 -8.80
C ASN A 311 -16.19 1.99 -8.39
N TYR A 312 -16.75 1.75 -7.20
CA TYR A 312 -17.94 2.44 -6.72
C TYR A 312 -17.70 3.91 -6.39
N TRP A 313 -16.48 4.28 -6.04
CA TRP A 313 -16.15 5.67 -5.72
C TRP A 313 -15.86 6.50 -6.99
N ILE A 314 -15.16 5.92 -7.95
CA ILE A 314 -14.89 6.54 -9.24
C ILE A 314 -16.15 6.55 -10.10
N GLY A 315 -17.04 5.56 -9.92
CA GLY A 315 -18.25 5.39 -10.70
C GLY A 315 -18.00 4.89 -12.13
N ALA A 316 -16.88 4.21 -12.34
CA ALA A 316 -16.45 3.73 -13.65
C ALA A 316 -15.78 2.36 -13.58
N ASP A 317 -15.70 1.71 -14.74
CA ASP A 317 -14.88 0.53 -14.96
C ASP A 317 -13.39 0.90 -14.82
N HIS A 318 -12.66 0.11 -14.05
CA HIS A 318 -11.25 0.34 -13.70
C HIS A 318 -10.42 -0.94 -13.93
N GLY A 319 -10.76 -1.69 -15.00
CA GLY A 319 -10.12 -2.95 -15.34
C GLY A 319 -8.70 -2.77 -15.85
N ILE A 320 -7.82 -3.71 -15.47
CA ILE A 320 -6.45 -3.80 -15.96
C ILE A 320 -6.18 -5.25 -16.32
N ASP A 321 -6.09 -5.53 -17.59
CA ASP A 321 -5.61 -6.81 -18.11
C ASP A 321 -4.09 -6.84 -18.02
N SER A 322 -3.52 -8.00 -17.77
CA SER A 322 -2.07 -8.12 -17.67
C SER A 322 -1.54 -9.47 -18.13
N GLN A 323 -0.38 -9.46 -18.74
CA GLN A 323 0.37 -10.65 -19.14
C GLN A 323 1.77 -10.56 -18.56
N GLN A 324 2.16 -11.53 -17.75
CA GLN A 324 3.48 -11.59 -17.14
C GLN A 324 4.23 -12.84 -17.61
N SER A 325 5.47 -12.66 -18.00
CA SER A 325 6.43 -13.75 -18.19
C SER A 325 7.67 -13.52 -17.34
N HIS A 326 8.16 -14.58 -16.69
CA HIS A 326 9.36 -14.51 -15.87
C HIS A 326 10.21 -15.76 -16.13
N PHE A 327 11.39 -15.55 -16.67
CA PHE A 327 12.38 -16.59 -16.91
C PHE A 327 13.54 -16.42 -15.96
N GLN A 328 13.97 -17.48 -15.32
CA GLN A 328 15.04 -17.50 -14.32
C GLN A 328 16.00 -18.65 -14.63
N LEU A 329 17.29 -18.38 -14.45
CA LEU A 329 18.37 -19.35 -14.53
C LEU A 329 19.25 -19.23 -13.28
N GLY A 330 19.75 -20.34 -12.77
CA GLY A 330 20.71 -20.38 -11.68
C GLY A 330 21.67 -21.55 -11.83
N TYR A 331 22.84 -21.41 -11.25
CA TYR A 331 23.85 -22.44 -11.19
C TYR A 331 24.60 -22.40 -9.85
N GLU A 332 24.71 -23.54 -9.21
CA GLU A 332 25.45 -23.71 -7.97
C GLU A 332 26.84 -24.31 -8.24
N LEU A 333 27.87 -23.78 -7.61
CA LEU A 333 29.24 -24.24 -7.75
C LEU A 333 29.89 -24.34 -6.37
N SER A 334 30.28 -25.55 -5.99
CA SER A 334 31.09 -25.77 -4.78
C SER A 334 32.58 -25.69 -5.12
N LEU A 335 33.33 -24.91 -4.33
CA LEU A 335 34.77 -24.76 -4.39
C LEU A 335 35.38 -25.25 -3.08
N PRO A 336 35.54 -26.57 -2.87
CA PRO A 336 35.97 -27.16 -1.58
C PRO A 336 37.34 -26.66 -1.13
N SER A 337 38.28 -26.41 -2.04
CA SER A 337 39.60 -25.87 -1.75
C SER A 337 39.62 -24.47 -1.12
N LEU A 338 38.55 -23.70 -1.34
CA LEU A 338 38.31 -22.36 -0.78
C LEU A 338 37.26 -22.39 0.33
N SER A 339 36.72 -23.57 0.67
CA SER A 339 35.56 -23.70 1.57
C SER A 339 34.42 -22.73 1.19
N THR A 340 34.14 -22.59 -0.10
CA THR A 340 33.23 -21.60 -0.67
C THR A 340 32.17 -22.28 -1.54
N GLU A 341 30.93 -21.86 -1.32
CA GLU A 341 29.78 -22.18 -2.16
C GLU A 341 29.37 -20.93 -2.93
N LEU A 342 29.25 -21.04 -4.24
CA LEU A 342 28.82 -19.99 -5.14
C LEU A 342 27.46 -20.35 -5.70
N ASN A 343 26.56 -19.36 -5.76
CA ASN A 343 25.33 -19.43 -6.52
C ASN A 343 25.22 -18.18 -7.37
N PHE A 344 25.02 -18.34 -8.67
CA PHE A 344 24.85 -17.21 -9.58
C PHE A 344 23.74 -17.49 -10.57
N GLY A 345 23.11 -16.43 -11.02
CA GLY A 345 22.00 -16.56 -11.94
C GLY A 345 21.60 -15.26 -12.60
N ALA A 346 20.65 -15.40 -13.48
CA ALA A 346 20.06 -14.29 -14.20
C ALA A 346 18.57 -14.51 -14.41
N ASP A 347 17.83 -13.43 -14.54
CA ASP A 347 16.41 -13.49 -14.86
C ASP A 347 15.98 -12.35 -15.78
N ASN A 348 14.87 -12.59 -16.47
CA ASN A 348 14.18 -11.60 -17.29
C ASN A 348 12.68 -11.67 -16.98
N ARG A 349 12.13 -10.57 -16.52
CA ARG A 349 10.71 -10.40 -16.25
C ARG A 349 10.13 -9.38 -17.23
N LEU A 350 9.03 -9.72 -17.86
CA LEU A 350 8.27 -8.86 -18.74
C LEU A 350 6.81 -8.86 -18.30
N ILE A 351 6.21 -7.68 -18.20
CA ILE A 351 4.79 -7.51 -17.91
C ILE A 351 4.23 -6.52 -18.89
N LYS A 352 3.09 -6.89 -19.45
CA LYS A 352 2.29 -6.05 -20.33
C LYS A 352 0.97 -5.78 -19.68
N PHE A 353 0.52 -4.54 -19.77
CA PHE A 353 -0.81 -4.14 -19.34
C PHE A 353 -1.66 -3.77 -20.53
N ASP A 354 -2.97 -3.83 -20.33
CA ASP A 354 -3.98 -3.30 -21.25
C ASP A 354 -5.15 -2.79 -20.39
N THR A 355 -5.36 -1.49 -20.40
CA THR A 355 -6.46 -0.85 -19.67
C THR A 355 -7.52 -0.29 -20.62
N GLY A 356 -7.33 -0.42 -21.94
CA GLY A 356 -8.12 0.22 -22.96
C GLY A 356 -8.15 1.74 -22.79
N GLY A 357 -7.07 2.34 -22.25
CA GLY A 357 -6.96 3.77 -21.97
C GLY A 357 -7.77 4.26 -20.77
N LYS A 358 -8.44 3.37 -20.03
CA LYS A 358 -9.34 3.79 -18.94
C LYS A 358 -8.59 4.13 -17.65
N VAL A 359 -7.42 3.54 -17.42
CA VAL A 359 -6.61 3.70 -16.21
C VAL A 359 -5.27 4.38 -16.52
N PHE A 360 -4.62 3.99 -17.60
CA PHE A 360 -3.30 4.50 -17.97
C PHE A 360 -3.34 5.54 -19.10
N GLY A 361 -4.53 5.83 -19.64
CA GLY A 361 -4.80 6.98 -20.51
C GLY A 361 -3.73 7.22 -21.57
N SER A 362 -3.00 8.31 -21.44
CA SER A 362 -1.91 8.67 -22.37
C SER A 362 -0.65 7.81 -22.27
N TYR A 363 -0.59 6.90 -21.31
CA TYR A 363 0.54 5.98 -21.11
C TYR A 363 0.28 4.58 -21.65
N GLU A 364 -0.92 4.27 -22.18
CA GLU A 364 -1.37 2.93 -22.57
C GLU A 364 -0.38 2.17 -23.49
N ASP A 365 0.31 2.87 -24.37
CA ASP A 365 1.32 2.26 -25.26
C ASP A 365 2.75 2.21 -24.68
N GLU A 366 2.94 2.65 -23.44
CA GLU A 366 4.24 2.79 -22.78
C GLU A 366 4.33 2.15 -21.39
N ASP A 367 3.33 1.38 -21.01
CA ASP A 367 3.13 0.84 -19.68
C ASP A 367 3.77 -0.54 -19.45
N ASP A 368 4.45 -1.09 -20.47
CA ASP A 368 5.17 -2.36 -20.35
C ASP A 368 6.35 -2.27 -19.38
N PHE A 369 6.42 -3.20 -18.41
CA PHE A 369 7.54 -3.36 -17.50
C PHE A 369 8.47 -4.46 -17.94
N ARG A 370 9.77 -4.15 -18.05
CA ARG A 370 10.80 -5.15 -18.25
C ARG A 370 11.94 -4.95 -17.25
N THR A 371 12.26 -6.03 -16.54
CA THR A 371 13.42 -6.09 -15.65
C THR A 371 14.33 -7.21 -16.09
N VAL A 372 15.60 -6.90 -16.29
CA VAL A 372 16.66 -7.89 -16.56
C VAL A 372 17.67 -7.79 -15.44
N GLY A 373 17.92 -8.91 -14.76
CA GLY A 373 18.81 -8.95 -13.61
C GLY A 373 19.81 -10.11 -13.65
N ALA A 374 20.93 -9.91 -12.98
CA ALA A 374 21.92 -10.96 -12.72
C ALA A 374 22.44 -10.85 -11.29
N PHE A 375 22.67 -11.98 -10.64
CA PHE A 375 23.14 -12.03 -9.27
C PHE A 375 24.27 -13.03 -9.06
N VAL A 376 25.05 -12.80 -8.01
CA VAL A 376 26.03 -13.74 -7.46
C VAL A 376 25.90 -13.78 -5.94
N SER A 377 25.99 -14.97 -5.37
CA SER A 377 26.05 -15.22 -3.93
C SER A 377 27.24 -16.11 -3.65
N SER A 378 28.05 -15.75 -2.65
CA SER A 378 29.24 -16.49 -2.23
C SER A 378 29.20 -16.67 -0.72
N LYS A 379 29.11 -17.93 -0.24
CA LYS A 379 29.22 -18.28 1.17
C LYS A 379 30.54 -18.98 1.42
N THR A 380 31.39 -18.43 2.26
CA THR A 380 32.73 -18.92 2.54
C THR A 380 32.90 -19.18 4.03
N LYS A 381 33.35 -20.38 4.39
CA LYS A 381 33.74 -20.71 5.74
C LYS A 381 35.16 -20.19 6.00
N LEU A 382 35.27 -19.08 6.78
CA LEU A 382 36.58 -18.49 7.10
C LEU A 382 37.27 -19.18 8.26
N PHE A 383 36.53 -19.56 9.31
CA PHE A 383 37.00 -20.29 10.49
C PHE A 383 35.97 -21.36 10.85
N ASP A 384 36.29 -22.25 11.77
CA ASP A 384 35.37 -23.32 12.16
C ASP A 384 34.03 -22.82 12.66
N ASN A 385 34.01 -21.63 13.25
CA ASN A 385 32.82 -20.99 13.79
C ASN A 385 32.43 -19.69 13.10
N VAL A 386 33.07 -19.32 11.99
CA VAL A 386 32.77 -18.06 11.27
C VAL A 386 32.58 -18.32 9.79
N ASP A 387 31.37 -18.02 9.30
CA ASP A 387 31.06 -18.00 7.88
C ASP A 387 30.80 -16.55 7.43
N VAL A 388 31.15 -16.25 6.19
CA VAL A 388 30.86 -14.94 5.55
C VAL A 388 30.09 -15.19 4.27
N LEU A 389 29.00 -14.44 4.11
CA LEU A 389 28.21 -14.42 2.88
C LEU A 389 28.31 -13.04 2.23
N PHE A 390 28.57 -13.04 0.93
CA PHE A 390 28.42 -11.88 0.07
C PHE A 390 27.40 -12.20 -1.01
N GLN A 391 26.48 -11.27 -1.25
CA GLN A 391 25.52 -11.32 -2.36
C GLN A 391 25.53 -9.98 -3.06
N GLY A 392 25.44 -10.00 -4.38
CA GLY A 392 25.33 -8.80 -5.19
C GLY A 392 24.46 -9.08 -6.39
N ARG A 393 23.58 -8.14 -6.70
CA ARG A 393 22.70 -8.21 -7.86
C ARG A 393 22.66 -6.87 -8.58
N TYR A 394 22.66 -6.94 -9.90
CA TYR A 394 22.42 -5.80 -10.76
C TYR A 394 21.15 -6.03 -11.57
N ASP A 395 20.24 -5.07 -11.54
CA ASP A 395 18.99 -5.04 -12.29
C ASP A 395 18.95 -3.82 -13.20
N HIS A 396 18.41 -3.98 -14.40
CA HIS A 396 18.04 -2.89 -15.30
C HIS A 396 16.51 -2.85 -15.44
N PHE A 397 15.92 -1.68 -15.21
CA PHE A 397 14.48 -1.43 -15.27
C PHE A 397 14.17 -0.46 -16.41
N ASN A 398 13.39 -0.90 -17.40
CA ASN A 398 13.17 -0.15 -18.65
C ASN A 398 12.35 1.13 -18.47
N VAL A 399 11.37 1.15 -17.52
CA VAL A 399 10.40 2.26 -17.41
C VAL A 399 11.08 3.58 -17.10
N ILE A 400 12.03 3.58 -16.18
CA ILE A 400 12.83 4.75 -15.82
C ILE A 400 14.22 4.70 -16.43
N ASN A 401 14.55 3.63 -17.19
CA ASN A 401 15.83 3.38 -17.84
C ASN A 401 17.03 3.48 -16.89
N GLU A 402 16.88 2.96 -15.67
CA GLU A 402 17.92 2.98 -14.65
C GLU A 402 18.44 1.58 -14.33
N GLY A 403 19.72 1.51 -13.94
CA GLY A 403 20.34 0.32 -13.38
C GLY A 403 20.46 0.44 -11.87
N ALA A 404 20.21 -0.66 -11.17
CA ALA A 404 20.25 -0.73 -9.73
C ALA A 404 21.19 -1.83 -9.24
N PHE A 405 22.05 -1.53 -8.29
CA PHE A 405 22.90 -2.51 -7.63
C PHE A 405 22.40 -2.75 -6.19
N SER A 406 22.16 -4.00 -5.86
CA SER A 406 21.64 -4.44 -4.55
C SER A 406 22.66 -5.36 -3.86
N PRO A 407 23.61 -4.83 -3.08
CA PRO A 407 24.59 -5.60 -2.33
C PRO A 407 24.01 -6.11 -1.00
N LYS A 408 24.57 -7.23 -0.52
CA LYS A 408 24.36 -7.74 0.83
C LYS A 408 25.61 -8.45 1.35
N GLY A 409 25.99 -8.15 2.58
CA GLY A 409 27.04 -8.84 3.32
C GLY A 409 26.53 -9.39 4.63
N VAL A 410 26.92 -10.62 5.00
CA VAL A 410 26.53 -11.24 6.27
C VAL A 410 27.74 -11.93 6.89
N ILE A 411 27.92 -11.75 8.19
CA ILE A 411 28.90 -12.50 9.00
C ILE A 411 28.10 -13.35 10.00
N PHE A 412 28.35 -14.63 9.98
CA PHE A 412 27.80 -15.58 10.94
C PHE A 412 28.90 -15.99 11.93
N VAL A 413 28.58 -15.92 13.22
CA VAL A 413 29.45 -16.41 14.28
C VAL A 413 28.70 -17.47 15.07
N LYS A 414 29.13 -18.71 14.97
CA LYS A 414 28.54 -19.87 15.65
C LYS A 414 29.15 -20.00 17.02
N ASP A 415 28.35 -20.15 18.03
CA ASP A 415 28.83 -20.44 19.39
C ASP A 415 28.84 -21.94 19.69
N ASN A 416 29.42 -22.30 20.83
CA ASN A 416 29.52 -23.70 21.25
C ASN A 416 28.18 -24.30 21.73
N THR A 417 27.12 -23.51 21.80
CA THR A 417 25.79 -23.94 22.23
C THR A 417 24.85 -24.22 21.08
N GLY A 418 25.33 -24.15 19.84
CA GLY A 418 24.52 -24.28 18.63
C GLY A 418 23.79 -22.99 18.21
N GLY A 419 24.01 -21.88 18.90
CA GLY A 419 23.50 -20.57 18.54
C GLY A 419 24.33 -19.93 17.45
N THR A 420 23.69 -19.04 16.69
CA THR A 420 24.32 -18.28 15.61
C THR A 420 24.02 -16.79 15.78
N LEU A 421 25.08 -16.00 15.89
CA LEU A 421 25.05 -14.55 15.78
C LEU A 421 25.22 -14.17 14.31
N ARG A 422 24.31 -13.34 13.81
CA ARG A 422 24.30 -12.80 12.44
C ARG A 422 24.45 -11.29 12.46
N LEU A 423 25.43 -10.80 11.73
CA LEU A 423 25.61 -9.37 11.44
C LEU A 423 25.41 -9.17 9.94
N SER A 424 24.47 -8.34 9.55
CA SER A 424 24.22 -8.11 8.13
C SER A 424 24.05 -6.63 7.79
N MET A 425 24.45 -6.31 6.56
CA MET A 425 24.16 -5.06 5.87
C MET A 425 23.62 -5.40 4.49
N SER A 426 22.56 -4.73 4.08
CA SER A 426 21.99 -4.90 2.75
C SER A 426 21.43 -3.59 2.22
N GLN A 427 21.46 -3.41 0.90
CA GLN A 427 20.78 -2.32 0.20
C GLN A 427 19.84 -2.90 -0.84
N SER A 428 18.63 -2.34 -0.92
CA SER A 428 17.60 -2.67 -1.87
C SER A 428 17.22 -1.47 -2.69
N ASN A 429 16.76 -1.73 -3.92
CA ASN A 429 16.19 -0.71 -4.80
C ASN A 429 14.75 -1.10 -5.13
N ASN A 430 13.84 -0.13 -5.07
CA ASN A 430 12.42 -0.35 -5.29
C ASN A 430 11.93 0.58 -6.39
N PRO A 431 11.37 0.03 -7.48
CA PRO A 431 10.65 0.82 -8.46
C PRO A 431 9.26 1.17 -7.90
N ASP A 432 8.69 2.23 -8.43
CA ASP A 432 7.30 2.55 -8.22
C ASP A 432 6.37 1.52 -8.92
N ASP A 433 5.15 1.42 -8.45
CA ASP A 433 4.13 0.57 -9.07
C ASP A 433 3.51 1.23 -10.32
N ALA A 434 2.72 0.45 -11.08
CA ALA A 434 2.14 0.92 -12.34
C ALA A 434 1.15 2.10 -12.15
N TYR A 435 0.43 2.15 -11.03
CA TYR A 435 -0.44 3.30 -10.75
C TYR A 435 0.38 4.56 -10.50
N THR A 436 1.45 4.45 -9.72
CA THR A 436 2.36 5.57 -9.47
C THR A 436 2.99 6.09 -10.76
N LEU A 437 3.34 5.19 -11.68
CA LEU A 437 4.04 5.52 -12.92
C LEU A 437 3.12 5.97 -14.05
N PHE A 438 1.94 5.35 -14.21
CA PHE A 438 1.14 5.46 -15.43
C PHE A 438 -0.30 5.93 -15.23
N SER A 439 -0.78 6.16 -14.00
CA SER A 439 -2.16 6.63 -13.81
C SER A 439 -2.46 7.87 -14.66
N ASP A 440 -3.49 7.81 -15.47
CA ASP A 440 -4.01 8.95 -16.21
C ASP A 440 -5.51 8.76 -16.47
N PHE A 441 -6.32 9.00 -15.45
CA PHE A 441 -7.76 8.88 -15.54
C PHE A 441 -8.47 9.97 -14.73
N SER A 442 -9.75 10.17 -15.03
CA SER A 442 -10.60 11.11 -14.30
C SER A 442 -11.55 10.36 -13.38
N THR A 443 -11.70 10.85 -12.18
CA THR A 443 -12.73 10.39 -11.24
C THR A 443 -14.09 11.01 -11.59
N GLN A 444 -15.10 10.78 -10.75
CA GLN A 444 -16.37 11.50 -10.84
C GLN A 444 -16.16 13.01 -10.69
N SER A 445 -17.08 13.77 -11.26
CA SER A 445 -17.08 15.24 -11.15
C SER A 445 -17.13 15.69 -9.69
N LEU A 446 -16.23 16.60 -9.33
CA LEU A 446 -16.19 17.23 -8.02
C LEU A 446 -17.12 18.42 -7.96
N GLY A 447 -18.41 18.16 -7.74
CA GLY A 447 -19.41 19.21 -7.53
C GLY A 447 -19.98 19.82 -8.82
N SER A 448 -20.66 20.98 -8.67
CA SER A 448 -21.43 21.63 -9.74
C SER A 448 -20.58 22.40 -10.74
N ASN A 449 -19.29 22.54 -10.52
CA ASN A 449 -18.39 23.32 -11.36
C ASN A 449 -17.73 22.53 -12.51
N GLY A 450 -18.07 21.23 -12.68
CA GLY A 450 -17.59 20.42 -13.79
C GLY A 450 -16.12 20.03 -13.71
N SER A 451 -15.49 20.16 -12.53
CA SER A 451 -14.12 19.72 -12.31
C SER A 451 -14.04 18.22 -12.00
N TYR A 452 -12.96 17.61 -12.43
CA TYR A 452 -12.63 16.22 -12.14
C TYR A 452 -11.33 16.16 -11.36
N MET A 453 -11.22 15.23 -10.45
CA MET A 453 -9.93 14.86 -9.86
C MET A 453 -9.30 13.77 -10.73
N GLY A 454 -7.99 13.79 -10.89
CA GLY A 454 -7.30 12.76 -11.66
C GLY A 454 -5.88 12.55 -11.16
N PRO A 455 -5.48 11.30 -10.83
CA PRO A 455 -4.08 10.98 -10.67
C PRO A 455 -3.40 11.09 -12.04
N TYR A 456 -2.14 11.52 -12.01
CA TYR A 456 -1.25 11.49 -13.16
C TYR A 456 0.07 10.87 -12.75
N GLY A 457 0.46 9.84 -13.49
CA GLY A 457 1.68 9.09 -13.22
C GLY A 457 2.94 9.94 -13.42
N ASN A 458 3.94 9.63 -12.63
CA ASN A 458 5.20 10.39 -12.63
C ASN A 458 6.28 9.82 -13.57
N LYS A 459 5.97 8.87 -14.46
CA LYS A 459 6.93 8.37 -15.47
C LYS A 459 7.53 9.50 -16.31
N ARG A 460 6.68 10.41 -16.79
CA ARG A 460 7.11 11.58 -17.60
C ARG A 460 7.22 12.87 -16.79
N GLY A 461 6.63 12.87 -15.58
CA GLY A 461 6.40 14.07 -14.82
C GLY A 461 5.37 15.02 -15.46
N LEU A 462 5.00 16.06 -14.73
CA LEU A 462 4.15 17.17 -15.21
C LEU A 462 4.99 18.42 -15.32
N THR A 463 4.81 19.17 -16.41
CA THR A 463 5.52 20.43 -16.65
C THR A 463 4.56 21.59 -16.87
N PHE A 464 5.00 22.79 -16.54
CA PHE A 464 4.30 24.06 -16.72
C PHE A 464 5.14 25.04 -17.55
N ASN A 465 5.73 24.58 -18.68
CA ASN A 465 6.50 25.43 -19.57
C ASN A 465 5.62 26.39 -20.34
N ASN A 466 4.41 25.95 -20.72
CA ASN A 466 3.38 26.73 -21.36
C ASN A 466 2.04 26.55 -20.63
N PRO A 467 1.96 26.91 -19.34
CA PRO A 467 0.77 26.66 -18.57
C PRO A 467 -0.40 27.44 -19.13
N THR A 468 -1.57 26.83 -19.16
CA THR A 468 -2.82 27.48 -19.54
C THR A 468 -3.74 27.54 -18.34
N TRP A 469 -4.48 28.65 -18.23
CA TRP A 469 -5.53 28.81 -17.24
C TRP A 469 -6.87 28.37 -17.81
N LYS A 470 -7.60 27.51 -17.10
CA LYS A 470 -8.98 27.13 -17.41
C LYS A 470 -9.92 27.66 -16.34
N PRO A 471 -10.78 28.65 -16.65
CA PRO A 471 -11.82 29.12 -15.75
C PRO A 471 -12.87 28.03 -15.51
N TRP A 472 -13.55 28.08 -14.36
CA TRP A 472 -14.68 27.20 -14.13
C TRP A 472 -15.80 27.46 -15.13
N PRO A 473 -16.58 26.44 -15.57
CA PRO A 473 -17.61 26.59 -16.59
C PRO A 473 -18.67 27.65 -16.27
N ASN A 474 -19.01 27.86 -15.03
CA ASN A 474 -19.93 28.92 -14.59
C ASN A 474 -19.30 30.32 -14.63
N LEU A 475 -18.00 30.43 -14.82
CA LEU A 475 -17.28 31.71 -14.99
C LEU A 475 -16.78 31.92 -16.41
N GLU A 476 -17.02 30.98 -17.34
CA GLU A 476 -16.60 31.13 -18.75
C GLU A 476 -17.18 32.38 -19.43
N SER A 477 -18.42 32.70 -19.15
CA SER A 477 -19.03 33.95 -19.68
C SER A 477 -18.41 35.22 -19.07
N PHE A 478 -17.88 35.13 -17.84
CA PHE A 478 -17.15 36.21 -17.19
C PHE A 478 -15.75 36.38 -17.79
N VAL A 479 -15.15 35.31 -18.29
CA VAL A 479 -13.81 35.25 -18.87
C VAL A 479 -13.81 35.33 -20.40
N ALA A 480 -14.90 34.97 -21.08
CA ALA A 480 -15.03 34.90 -22.55
C ALA A 480 -14.82 36.27 -23.27
N LEU A 481 -14.72 37.35 -22.53
CA LEU A 481 -14.34 38.65 -23.04
C LEU A 481 -12.83 38.82 -23.27
N HIS A 482 -12.00 37.83 -22.92
CA HIS A 482 -10.55 37.85 -23.13
C HIS A 482 -10.07 36.53 -23.76
N PRO A 483 -9.90 36.50 -25.10
CA PRO A 483 -9.35 35.30 -25.76
C PRO A 483 -7.83 35.21 -25.56
N THR A 484 -7.39 34.23 -24.92
CA THR A 484 -6.03 33.73 -24.65
C THR A 484 -5.43 34.06 -23.31
N PRO A 485 -5.52 33.17 -22.38
CA PRO A 485 -4.75 33.23 -21.15
C PRO A 485 -3.44 32.47 -21.28
N ARG A 486 -2.36 33.20 -21.46
CA ARG A 486 -1.06 32.72 -20.94
C ARG A 486 -0.96 33.15 -19.49
N LEU A 487 -0.31 32.35 -18.67
CA LEU A 487 -0.14 32.65 -17.25
C LEU A 487 0.78 33.85 -16.97
N ASP A 488 1.67 34.17 -17.90
CA ASP A 488 2.45 35.38 -17.95
C ASP A 488 1.60 36.65 -18.22
N ILE A 489 0.37 36.42 -18.69
CA ILE A 489 -0.63 37.44 -18.94
C ILE A 489 -1.96 36.86 -18.44
N LEU A 490 -2.12 36.71 -17.14
CA LEU A 490 -3.46 36.50 -16.54
C LEU A 490 -4.26 37.75 -16.75
N GLY A 491 -4.71 37.92 -18.00
CA GLY A 491 -5.34 39.12 -18.51
C GLY A 491 -6.81 39.28 -18.17
N ILE A 492 -7.20 38.95 -16.96
CA ILE A 492 -8.44 39.45 -16.41
C ILE A 492 -8.13 40.87 -16.02
N SER A 493 -8.51 41.82 -16.91
CA SER A 493 -8.35 43.20 -16.52
C SER A 493 -9.21 43.45 -15.26
N HIS A 494 -8.72 44.30 -14.37
CA HIS A 494 -9.45 44.83 -13.23
C HIS A 494 -10.91 45.19 -13.57
N PHE A 495 -11.16 45.60 -14.81
CA PHE A 495 -12.46 45.99 -15.30
C PHE A 495 -13.55 44.93 -15.13
N HIS A 496 -13.26 43.65 -15.43
CA HIS A 496 -14.31 42.62 -15.39
C HIS A 496 -14.59 42.17 -13.94
N VAL A 497 -13.57 42.14 -13.12
CA VAL A 497 -13.72 41.88 -11.68
C VAL A 497 -14.49 43.05 -11.05
N MET A 498 -14.15 44.29 -11.44
CA MET A 498 -14.78 45.51 -10.92
C MET A 498 -16.23 45.65 -11.31
N LEU A 499 -16.65 45.27 -12.50
CA LEU A 499 -18.08 45.29 -12.89
C LEU A 499 -18.95 44.45 -11.95
N GLY A 500 -18.47 43.28 -11.52
CA GLY A 500 -19.18 42.44 -10.56
C GLY A 500 -19.27 43.07 -9.15
N VAL A 501 -18.33 43.95 -8.82
CA VAL A 501 -18.19 44.59 -7.48
C VAL A 501 -18.93 45.95 -7.43
N LEU A 502 -19.03 46.66 -8.53
CA LEU A 502 -19.54 48.05 -8.55
C LEU A 502 -21.01 48.21 -8.16
N GLN A 503 -21.89 47.32 -8.63
CA GLN A 503 -23.32 47.46 -8.35
C GLN A 503 -23.66 47.20 -6.88
N PRO A 504 -23.20 46.09 -6.27
CA PRO A 504 -23.35 45.88 -4.82
C PRO A 504 -22.63 46.94 -3.98
N PHE A 505 -21.46 47.44 -4.43
CA PHE A 505 -20.75 48.53 -3.78
C PHE A 505 -21.56 49.82 -3.73
N ALA A 506 -22.19 50.20 -4.86
CA ALA A 506 -23.03 51.37 -4.91
C ALA A 506 -24.19 51.31 -3.89
N GLN A 507 -24.81 50.14 -3.72
CA GLN A 507 -25.82 49.88 -2.69
C GLN A 507 -25.27 50.07 -1.28
N THR A 508 -24.05 49.58 -1.01
CA THR A 508 -23.38 49.72 0.28
C THR A 508 -23.09 51.19 0.60
N MET A 509 -22.65 51.97 -0.40
CA MET A 509 -22.42 53.41 -0.23
C MET A 509 -23.72 54.20 0.05
N ILE A 510 -24.84 53.84 -0.60
CA ILE A 510 -26.15 54.39 -0.29
C ILE A 510 -26.54 54.12 1.16
N GLN A 511 -26.37 52.88 1.62
CA GLN A 511 -26.64 52.50 3.03
C GLN A 511 -25.72 53.23 4.00
N THR A 512 -24.44 53.40 3.66
CA THR A 512 -23.47 54.15 4.47
C THR A 512 -23.84 55.63 4.59
N ALA A 513 -24.28 56.26 3.48
CA ALA A 513 -24.74 57.64 3.46
C ALA A 513 -25.98 57.86 4.35
N MET A 514 -26.91 56.90 4.27
CA MET A 514 -28.13 56.89 5.11
C MET A 514 -27.81 56.71 6.58
N ALA A 515 -26.95 55.76 6.90
CA ALA A 515 -26.55 55.44 8.27
C ALA A 515 -25.76 56.58 8.95
N THR A 516 -24.91 57.27 8.19
CA THR A 516 -24.08 58.39 8.69
C THR A 516 -24.75 59.77 8.58
N GLY A 517 -25.89 59.85 7.89
CA GLY A 517 -26.54 61.10 7.59
C GLY A 517 -25.76 62.02 6.62
N ASN A 518 -24.68 61.51 6.00
CA ASN A 518 -23.80 62.30 5.14
C ASN A 518 -24.14 62.09 3.66
N MET A 519 -25.12 62.87 3.18
CA MET A 519 -25.63 62.76 1.79
C MET A 519 -24.62 63.16 0.73
N LEU A 520 -23.52 63.86 1.07
CA LEU A 520 -22.43 64.12 0.14
C LEU A 520 -21.77 62.85 -0.37
N LEU A 521 -21.81 61.74 0.38
CA LEU A 521 -21.33 60.44 -0.08
C LEU A 521 -22.10 59.86 -1.27
N LEU A 522 -23.29 60.43 -1.60
CA LEU A 522 -24.06 59.97 -2.77
C LEU A 522 -23.61 60.59 -4.08
N TYR A 523 -22.85 61.68 -4.04
CA TYR A 523 -22.49 62.44 -5.26
C TYR A 523 -21.66 61.60 -6.26
N PRO A 524 -20.58 60.86 -5.85
CA PRO A 524 -19.90 59.98 -6.79
C PRO A 524 -20.79 58.81 -7.26
N VAL A 525 -21.67 58.24 -6.40
CA VAL A 525 -22.58 57.14 -6.79
C VAL A 525 -23.58 57.60 -7.85
N GLN A 526 -24.07 58.85 -7.76
CA GLN A 526 -24.94 59.43 -8.79
C GLN A 526 -24.21 59.64 -10.12
N ASN A 527 -22.91 59.70 -10.13
CA ASN A 527 -22.05 59.82 -11.31
C ASN A 527 -21.30 58.51 -11.62
N ILE A 528 -21.89 57.35 -11.39
CA ILE A 528 -21.27 56.03 -11.47
C ILE A 528 -20.65 55.74 -12.85
N GLU A 529 -21.21 56.31 -13.92
CA GLU A 529 -20.68 56.19 -15.28
C GLU A 529 -19.28 56.85 -15.41
N LEU A 530 -19.05 57.97 -14.73
CA LEU A 530 -17.74 58.65 -14.68
C LEU A 530 -16.76 57.85 -13.81
N VAL A 531 -17.25 57.21 -12.76
CA VAL A 531 -16.45 56.29 -11.93
C VAL A 531 -15.99 55.12 -12.78
N ILE A 532 -16.89 54.50 -13.52
CA ILE A 532 -16.57 53.38 -14.43
C ILE A 532 -15.58 53.83 -15.53
N ALA A 533 -15.78 54.96 -16.14
CA ALA A 533 -14.91 55.49 -17.20
C ALA A 533 -13.48 55.79 -16.68
N SER A 534 -13.36 56.34 -15.47
CA SER A 534 -12.07 56.58 -14.83
C SER A 534 -11.35 55.32 -14.45
N MET A 535 -12.05 54.30 -13.97
CA MET A 535 -11.50 53.01 -13.66
C MET A 535 -11.01 52.24 -14.90
N LEU A 536 -11.72 52.42 -16.03
CA LEU A 536 -11.34 51.85 -17.32
C LEU A 536 -10.06 52.45 -17.89
N SER A 537 -9.84 53.75 -17.67
CA SER A 537 -8.66 54.45 -18.18
C SER A 537 -7.37 54.18 -17.42
N GLY A 538 -7.47 53.64 -16.20
CA GLY A 538 -6.34 53.30 -15.32
C GLY A 538 -6.18 51.81 -15.07
N ALA A 539 -6.62 50.96 -16.01
CA ALA A 539 -6.62 49.50 -15.81
C ALA A 539 -5.21 48.95 -15.61
N ASN A 540 -4.85 48.69 -14.37
CA ASN A 540 -3.74 47.82 -14.00
C ASN A 540 -4.28 46.37 -13.84
N TYR A 541 -3.41 45.40 -13.83
CA TYR A 541 -3.79 44.02 -13.63
C TYR A 541 -3.84 43.69 -12.13
N THR A 542 -4.90 43.00 -11.71
CA THR A 542 -5.01 42.47 -10.34
C THR A 542 -4.02 41.31 -10.17
N ASP A 543 -3.32 41.28 -9.05
CA ASP A 543 -2.50 40.12 -8.71
C ASP A 543 -3.38 38.91 -8.44
N PHE A 544 -2.94 37.79 -8.97
CA PHE A 544 -3.53 36.48 -8.72
C PHE A 544 -2.61 35.68 -7.80
N ILE A 545 -3.24 34.88 -6.96
CA ILE A 545 -2.54 33.92 -6.11
C ILE A 545 -2.85 32.51 -6.63
N LEU A 546 -1.84 31.67 -6.56
CA LEU A 546 -1.94 30.25 -6.81
C LEU A 546 -1.99 29.52 -5.47
N HIS A 547 -2.95 28.62 -5.32
CA HIS A 547 -3.13 27.88 -4.08
C HIS A 547 -3.62 26.45 -4.32
N ASP A 548 -3.46 25.57 -3.33
CA ASP A 548 -4.11 24.27 -3.29
C ASP A 548 -5.61 24.39 -2.99
N GLY A 549 -6.32 23.28 -2.96
CA GLY A 549 -7.75 23.25 -2.66
C GLY A 549 -8.12 23.76 -1.25
N LEU A 550 -7.14 23.98 -0.37
CA LEU A 550 -7.31 24.50 1.01
C LEU A 550 -6.95 25.98 1.15
N GLY A 551 -6.41 26.59 0.10
CA GLY A 551 -5.96 27.97 0.11
C GLY A 551 -4.50 28.17 0.54
N ASN A 552 -3.70 27.09 0.64
CA ASN A 552 -2.26 27.24 0.87
C ASN A 552 -1.55 27.68 -0.41
N PRO A 553 -0.59 28.61 -0.37
CA PRO A 553 0.15 29.04 -1.54
C PRO A 553 0.80 27.88 -2.29
N MET A 554 0.70 27.87 -3.60
CA MET A 554 1.36 26.90 -4.48
C MET A 554 2.24 27.62 -5.51
N ASP A 555 3.40 27.02 -5.79
CA ASP A 555 4.24 27.41 -6.94
C ASP A 555 3.87 26.57 -8.16
N LEU A 556 4.11 27.11 -9.36
CA LEU A 556 4.05 26.36 -10.62
C LEU A 556 5.27 25.44 -10.73
N LYS A 557 5.33 24.46 -9.87
CA LYS A 557 6.36 23.45 -9.87
C LYS A 557 5.72 22.14 -10.33
N GLY A 558 6.16 21.63 -11.46
CA GLY A 558 5.73 20.34 -12.00
C GLY A 558 6.02 19.18 -11.05
N SER A 559 5.68 17.99 -11.44
CA SER A 559 6.16 16.77 -10.79
C SER A 559 7.42 16.27 -11.50
N ASP A 560 8.43 15.89 -10.73
CA ASP A 560 9.63 15.26 -11.25
C ASP A 560 9.29 13.85 -11.78
N THR A 561 10.14 13.32 -12.64
CA THR A 561 10.05 11.92 -13.08
C THR A 561 10.37 10.97 -11.92
N SER A 562 9.77 9.78 -11.96
CA SER A 562 10.04 8.73 -10.99
C SER A 562 11.51 8.36 -10.89
N GLN A 563 11.95 8.07 -9.68
CA GLN A 563 13.28 7.57 -9.34
C GLN A 563 13.15 6.31 -8.49
N LEU A 564 14.17 5.44 -8.53
CA LEU A 564 14.21 4.30 -7.63
C LEU A 564 14.31 4.78 -6.17
N SER A 565 13.44 4.29 -5.31
CA SER A 565 13.63 4.43 -3.88
C SER A 565 14.65 3.41 -3.38
N THR A 566 15.52 3.81 -2.45
CA THR A 566 16.54 2.92 -1.88
C THR A 566 16.26 2.66 -0.41
N GLU A 567 16.57 1.45 0.02
CA GLU A 567 16.47 1.04 1.42
C GLU A 567 17.74 0.34 1.85
N THR A 568 18.43 0.90 2.86
CA THR A 568 19.61 0.29 3.49
C THR A 568 19.22 -0.26 4.86
N THR A 569 19.47 -1.54 5.08
CA THR A 569 19.18 -2.22 6.34
C THR A 569 20.46 -2.75 6.98
N TYR A 570 20.67 -2.42 8.25
CA TYR A 570 21.65 -3.02 9.14
C TYR A 570 20.95 -3.89 10.16
N GLU A 571 21.40 -5.13 10.35
CA GLU A 571 20.74 -6.05 11.27
C GLU A 571 21.74 -6.82 12.11
N LEU A 572 21.44 -6.95 13.40
CA LEU A 572 22.06 -7.85 14.34
C LEU A 572 21.02 -8.86 14.79
N GLY A 573 21.24 -10.14 14.48
CA GLY A 573 20.36 -11.25 14.85
C GLY A 573 21.09 -12.30 15.66
N TYR A 574 20.40 -12.90 16.61
CA TYR A 574 20.88 -14.09 17.30
C TYR A 574 19.75 -15.11 17.42
N SER A 575 20.04 -16.37 17.08
CA SER A 575 19.07 -17.46 17.19
C SER A 575 19.73 -18.69 17.83
N ASN A 576 18.96 -19.41 18.66
CA ASN A 576 19.40 -20.64 19.28
C ASN A 576 18.22 -21.56 19.64
N THR A 577 18.48 -22.82 19.77
CA THR A 577 17.55 -23.83 20.30
C THR A 577 18.19 -24.57 21.49
N ILE A 578 17.54 -24.48 22.63
CA ILE A 578 18.01 -25.07 23.88
C ILE A 578 17.28 -26.38 24.11
N GLY A 579 18.03 -27.47 24.10
CA GLY A 579 17.59 -28.85 24.50
C GLY A 579 16.39 -29.32 23.68
N ASP A 580 16.36 -29.12 22.37
CA ASP A 580 15.32 -29.51 21.40
C ASP A 580 13.89 -28.99 21.69
N LYS A 581 13.75 -28.13 22.70
CA LYS A 581 12.42 -27.69 23.17
C LYS A 581 12.19 -26.18 23.12
N PHE A 582 13.23 -25.43 23.37
CA PHE A 582 13.08 -23.97 23.45
C PHE A 582 13.90 -23.28 22.38
N SER A 583 13.25 -22.85 21.35
CA SER A 583 13.84 -22.05 20.27
C SER A 583 13.53 -20.58 20.50
N TYR A 584 14.51 -19.71 20.27
CA TYR A 584 14.33 -18.27 20.33
C TYR A 584 15.19 -17.55 19.30
N SER A 585 14.70 -16.41 18.86
CA SER A 585 15.47 -15.44 18.07
C SER A 585 15.25 -14.02 18.57
N VAL A 586 16.29 -13.22 18.45
CA VAL A 586 16.26 -11.78 18.72
C VAL A 586 16.95 -11.08 17.56
N ASP A 587 16.23 -10.22 16.87
CA ASP A 587 16.73 -9.42 15.76
C ASP A 587 16.55 -7.95 16.08
N VAL A 588 17.61 -7.15 15.96
CA VAL A 588 17.58 -5.68 16.05
C VAL A 588 18.03 -5.14 14.71
N TYR A 589 17.26 -4.23 14.15
CA TYR A 589 17.50 -3.72 12.82
C TYR A 589 17.37 -2.19 12.77
N ASN A 590 18.13 -1.58 11.86
CA ASN A 590 18.02 -0.17 11.48
C ASN A 590 17.71 -0.12 9.98
N ILE A 591 16.72 0.66 9.60
CA ILE A 591 16.26 0.84 8.22
C ILE A 591 16.36 2.31 7.86
N GLN A 592 17.10 2.60 6.79
CA GLN A 592 17.24 3.92 6.18
C GLN A 592 16.60 3.89 4.79
N LYS A 593 15.63 4.78 4.54
CA LYS A 593 14.94 4.89 3.25
C LYS A 593 15.18 6.25 2.64
N ASN A 594 15.54 6.28 1.37
CA ASN A 594 15.73 7.50 0.59
C ASN A 594 14.81 7.51 -0.62
N ASN A 595 14.50 8.68 -1.14
CA ASN A 595 13.59 8.89 -2.27
C ASN A 595 12.22 8.26 -1.99
N ILE A 596 11.63 8.58 -0.82
CA ILE A 596 10.33 8.05 -0.41
C ILE A 596 9.27 8.65 -1.34
N VAL A 597 8.29 7.83 -1.70
CA VAL A 597 7.21 8.28 -2.59
C VAL A 597 6.06 8.85 -1.77
N GLY A 598 5.66 10.07 -2.13
CA GLY A 598 4.45 10.73 -1.67
C GLY A 598 3.59 11.15 -2.85
N MET A 599 2.40 11.65 -2.56
CA MET A 599 1.48 12.18 -3.57
C MET A 599 1.04 13.58 -3.18
N ARG A 600 0.99 14.51 -4.12
CA ARG A 600 0.54 15.88 -3.89
C ARG A 600 -0.32 16.40 -5.03
N GLN A 601 -1.10 17.42 -4.75
CA GLN A 601 -1.76 18.22 -5.78
C GLN A 601 -0.66 18.96 -6.57
N VAL A 602 -0.78 18.92 -7.90
CA VAL A 602 0.18 19.57 -8.81
C VAL A 602 -0.48 20.75 -9.53
N THR A 603 -1.76 20.65 -9.79
CA THR A 603 -2.53 21.69 -10.48
C THR A 603 -3.00 22.74 -9.47
N PRO A 604 -2.48 23.97 -9.50
CA PRO A 604 -2.96 25.00 -8.58
C PRO A 604 -4.29 25.58 -9.02
N HIS A 605 -5.05 26.03 -8.03
CA HIS A 605 -6.19 26.92 -8.20
C HIS A 605 -5.71 28.34 -8.42
N VAL A 606 -6.42 29.08 -9.24
CA VAL A 606 -6.22 30.52 -9.45
C VAL A 606 -7.27 31.27 -8.65
N ALA A 607 -6.83 32.16 -7.79
CA ALA A 607 -7.70 33.06 -7.04
C ALA A 607 -7.25 34.51 -7.19
N ILE A 608 -8.15 35.43 -6.93
CA ILE A 608 -7.82 36.86 -6.86
C ILE A 608 -7.20 37.14 -5.49
N ASP A 609 -6.08 37.87 -5.45
CA ASP A 609 -5.54 38.30 -4.16
C ASP A 609 -6.48 39.37 -3.54
N PRO A 610 -7.15 39.09 -2.42
CA PRO A 610 -8.08 40.00 -1.79
C PRO A 610 -7.43 41.32 -1.33
N ALA A 611 -6.16 41.27 -0.91
CA ALA A 611 -5.46 42.41 -0.39
C ALA A 611 -5.13 43.40 -1.53
N THR A 612 -4.60 42.89 -2.63
CA THR A 612 -4.27 43.70 -3.81
C THR A 612 -5.54 44.27 -4.45
N LEU A 613 -6.58 43.43 -4.67
CA LEU A 613 -7.83 43.91 -5.22
C LEU A 613 -8.46 44.99 -4.34
N GLY A 614 -8.49 44.80 -3.03
CA GLY A 614 -9.04 45.79 -2.10
C GLY A 614 -8.30 47.11 -2.12
N ALA A 615 -6.95 47.06 -2.08
CA ALA A 615 -6.13 48.26 -2.12
C ALA A 615 -6.30 49.07 -3.43
N GLU A 616 -6.25 48.40 -4.57
CA GLU A 616 -6.36 49.05 -5.88
C GLU A 616 -7.75 49.57 -6.14
N PHE A 617 -8.80 48.77 -5.85
CA PHE A 617 -10.19 49.21 -6.00
C PHE A 617 -10.48 50.40 -5.09
N GLY A 618 -10.03 50.37 -3.83
CA GLY A 618 -10.20 51.47 -2.91
C GLY A 618 -9.50 52.73 -3.36
N ASN A 619 -8.25 52.65 -3.81
CA ASN A 619 -7.46 53.80 -4.29
C ASN A 619 -8.06 54.40 -5.55
N ASN A 620 -8.50 53.58 -6.51
CA ASN A 620 -9.12 54.07 -7.73
C ASN A 620 -10.44 54.81 -7.45
N LEU A 621 -11.29 54.23 -6.58
CA LEU A 621 -12.51 54.87 -6.12
C LEU A 621 -12.23 56.21 -5.40
N ALA A 622 -11.23 56.24 -4.52
CA ALA A 622 -10.85 57.44 -3.79
C ALA A 622 -10.39 58.55 -4.74
N ASN A 623 -9.51 58.25 -5.69
CA ASN A 623 -9.01 59.22 -6.67
C ASN A 623 -10.13 59.78 -7.52
N THR A 624 -11.04 58.92 -8.00
CA THR A 624 -12.18 59.34 -8.79
C THR A 624 -13.15 60.20 -7.97
N ALA A 625 -13.48 59.73 -6.76
CA ALA A 625 -14.36 60.47 -5.87
C ALA A 625 -13.77 61.83 -5.51
N TYR A 626 -12.47 61.90 -5.23
CA TYR A 626 -11.78 63.20 -5.00
C TYR A 626 -11.90 64.16 -6.16
N GLY A 627 -11.64 63.69 -7.38
CA GLY A 627 -11.82 64.50 -8.61
C GLY A 627 -13.24 65.04 -8.76
N LEU A 628 -14.24 64.21 -8.56
CA LEU A 628 -15.65 64.56 -8.62
C LEU A 628 -16.01 65.64 -7.57
N TYR A 629 -15.56 65.48 -6.33
CA TYR A 629 -15.79 66.44 -5.26
C TYR A 629 -15.07 67.78 -5.51
N ARG A 630 -13.86 67.74 -6.06
CA ARG A 630 -13.12 68.98 -6.44
C ARG A 630 -13.79 69.69 -7.57
N ASN A 631 -14.32 69.02 -8.60
CA ASN A 631 -15.07 69.57 -9.69
C ASN A 631 -16.41 70.15 -9.24
N ALA A 632 -17.01 69.65 -8.19
CA ALA A 632 -18.20 70.19 -7.55
C ALA A 632 -17.91 71.40 -6.63
N GLY A 633 -16.65 71.83 -6.53
CA GLY A 633 -16.26 73.04 -5.81
C GLY A 633 -15.95 72.83 -4.30
N LEU A 634 -15.87 71.58 -3.79
CA LEU A 634 -15.57 71.33 -2.41
C LEU A 634 -14.10 71.66 -2.06
N PRO A 635 -13.82 72.17 -0.86
CA PRO A 635 -12.47 72.36 -0.39
C PRO A 635 -11.63 71.05 -0.43
N ALA A 636 -10.34 71.17 -0.74
CA ALA A 636 -9.46 70.02 -0.90
C ALA A 636 -9.46 69.06 0.31
N ALA A 637 -9.40 69.60 1.54
CA ALA A 637 -9.45 68.81 2.74
C ALA A 637 -10.76 68.02 2.91
N THR A 638 -11.90 68.65 2.58
CA THR A 638 -13.21 68.02 2.65
C THR A 638 -13.36 66.95 1.56
N ALA A 639 -12.92 67.25 0.33
CA ALA A 639 -12.90 66.31 -0.77
C ALA A 639 -12.05 65.08 -0.46
N ALA A 640 -10.86 65.27 0.13
CA ALA A 640 -9.98 64.19 0.55
C ALA A 640 -10.60 63.33 1.66
N ALA A 641 -11.21 63.96 2.68
CA ALA A 641 -11.87 63.24 3.75
C ALA A 641 -13.03 62.33 3.23
N LEU A 642 -13.84 62.83 2.32
CA LEU A 642 -14.94 62.04 1.69
C LEU A 642 -14.40 60.94 0.77
N ALA A 643 -13.35 61.21 0.02
CA ALA A 643 -12.70 60.24 -0.86
C ALA A 643 -12.12 59.05 -0.06
N ASN A 644 -11.53 59.33 1.12
CA ASN A 644 -11.01 58.29 2.01
C ASN A 644 -12.10 57.34 2.50
N VAL A 645 -13.33 57.77 2.66
CA VAL A 645 -14.48 56.87 2.94
C VAL A 645 -14.69 55.89 1.78
N TYR A 646 -14.59 56.36 0.54
CA TYR A 646 -14.68 55.55 -0.67
C TYR A 646 -13.51 54.54 -0.72
N ALA A 647 -12.30 54.97 -0.38
CA ALA A 647 -11.15 54.06 -0.27
C ALA A 647 -11.41 52.93 0.72
N ALA A 648 -11.82 53.28 1.94
CA ALA A 648 -12.02 52.33 3.01
C ALA A 648 -13.17 51.33 2.74
N VAL A 649 -14.34 51.87 2.37
CA VAL A 649 -15.53 51.03 2.12
C VAL A 649 -15.34 50.20 0.85
N GLY A 650 -14.81 50.82 -0.22
CA GLY A 650 -14.58 50.14 -1.49
C GLY A 650 -13.51 49.05 -1.38
N GLY A 651 -12.42 49.34 -0.64
CA GLY A 651 -11.37 48.38 -0.44
C GLY A 651 -11.82 47.15 0.35
N GLN A 652 -12.56 47.37 1.44
CA GLN A 652 -13.13 46.26 2.21
C GLN A 652 -14.14 45.43 1.41
N PHE A 653 -14.95 46.11 0.60
CA PHE A 653 -15.94 45.43 -0.22
C PHE A 653 -15.27 44.58 -1.30
N ALA A 654 -14.29 45.10 -2.01
CA ALA A 654 -13.57 44.37 -3.05
C ALA A 654 -12.76 43.18 -2.48
N ALA A 655 -12.10 43.39 -1.34
CA ALA A 655 -11.40 42.30 -0.63
C ALA A 655 -12.39 41.22 -0.19
N GLY A 656 -13.53 41.58 0.37
CA GLY A 656 -14.58 40.63 0.76
C GLY A 656 -15.18 39.88 -0.47
N PHE A 657 -15.35 40.55 -1.60
CA PHE A 657 -15.78 39.93 -2.85
C PHE A 657 -14.74 38.88 -3.33
N ALA A 658 -13.44 39.23 -3.37
CA ALA A 658 -12.40 38.32 -3.78
C ALA A 658 -12.31 37.11 -2.84
N ALA A 659 -12.40 37.33 -1.53
CA ALA A 659 -12.43 36.26 -0.53
C ALA A 659 -13.67 35.35 -0.66
N GLY A 660 -14.78 35.86 -1.19
CA GLY A 660 -16.01 35.07 -1.45
C GLY A 660 -15.91 34.20 -2.71
N ILE A 661 -14.87 34.35 -3.53
CA ILE A 661 -14.61 33.53 -4.72
C ILE A 661 -13.27 32.81 -4.53
N PRO A 662 -13.27 31.66 -3.84
CA PRO A 662 -12.03 31.01 -3.44
C PRO A 662 -11.22 30.46 -4.61
N SER A 663 -11.83 30.25 -5.78
CA SER A 663 -11.15 29.82 -6.99
C SER A 663 -11.88 30.28 -8.23
N LEU A 664 -11.11 30.76 -9.20
CA LEU A 664 -11.60 31.15 -10.53
C LEU A 664 -11.47 30.03 -11.56
N GLY A 665 -10.62 29.07 -11.32
CA GLY A 665 -10.29 27.95 -12.20
C GLY A 665 -8.97 27.30 -11.83
N LEU A 666 -8.47 26.48 -12.74
CA LEU A 666 -7.23 25.72 -12.56
C LEU A 666 -6.17 26.13 -13.57
N VAL A 667 -4.91 26.10 -13.14
CA VAL A 667 -3.77 26.15 -14.06
C VAL A 667 -3.53 24.74 -14.59
N GLN A 668 -3.50 24.57 -15.90
CA GLN A 668 -3.29 23.27 -16.53
C GLN A 668 -1.82 23.08 -16.89
N ALA A 669 -1.32 21.88 -16.67
CA ALA A 669 0.01 21.46 -17.11
C ALA A 669 0.07 21.30 -18.65
N ASP A 670 1.28 21.26 -19.21
CA ASP A 670 1.52 21.08 -20.65
C ASP A 670 0.89 19.79 -21.19
N GLN A 671 0.81 18.75 -20.34
CA GLN A 671 0.25 17.44 -20.68
C GLN A 671 -1.27 17.33 -20.51
N SER A 672 -1.94 18.39 -20.04
CA SER A 672 -3.38 18.35 -19.78
C SER A 672 -4.20 18.31 -21.06
N PRO A 673 -5.23 17.44 -21.16
CA PRO A 673 -6.20 17.50 -22.25
C PRO A 673 -6.89 18.87 -22.33
N ASN A 674 -7.14 19.35 -23.54
CA ASN A 674 -7.67 20.71 -23.76
C ASN A 674 -9.13 20.91 -23.33
N ASP A 675 -9.88 19.85 -23.09
CA ASP A 675 -11.32 19.84 -22.93
C ASP A 675 -11.82 19.58 -21.50
N ILE A 676 -10.93 19.26 -20.56
CA ILE A 676 -11.30 18.82 -19.21
C ILE A 676 -10.67 19.72 -18.15
N HIS A 677 -11.49 20.16 -17.16
CA HIS A 677 -11.00 20.77 -15.93
C HIS A 677 -10.56 19.68 -14.97
N ARG A 678 -9.29 19.31 -15.00
CA ARG A 678 -8.75 18.24 -14.16
C ARG A 678 -7.81 18.77 -13.09
N LEU A 679 -8.14 18.50 -11.85
CA LEU A 679 -7.25 18.69 -10.70
C LEU A 679 -6.29 17.52 -10.64
N TYR A 680 -5.07 17.71 -11.10
CA TYR A 680 -4.06 16.66 -11.12
C TYR A 680 -3.43 16.46 -9.75
N TRP A 681 -3.32 15.18 -9.40
CA TRP A 681 -2.51 14.67 -8.32
C TRP A 681 -1.41 13.80 -8.90
N SER A 682 -0.18 14.03 -8.50
CA SER A 682 0.95 13.25 -9.00
C SER A 682 1.86 12.83 -7.87
N HIS A 683 2.57 11.75 -8.12
CA HIS A 683 3.57 11.24 -7.21
C HIS A 683 4.88 12.03 -7.33
N TYR A 684 5.63 12.08 -6.24
CA TYR A 684 6.94 12.70 -6.19
C TYR A 684 7.81 11.98 -5.18
N ASN A 685 9.13 12.01 -5.41
CA ASN A 685 10.10 11.48 -4.49
C ASN A 685 10.57 12.58 -3.54
N PHE A 686 10.74 12.26 -2.27
CA PHE A 686 11.18 13.18 -1.25
C PHE A 686 12.07 12.49 -0.22
N GLY A 687 12.90 13.23 0.43
CA GLY A 687 13.63 13.07 1.66
C GLY A 687 14.16 11.68 2.04
N GLU A 688 14.52 11.60 3.30
CA GLU A 688 15.07 10.40 3.94
C GLU A 688 14.39 10.16 5.28
N ILE A 689 14.11 8.90 5.60
CA ILE A 689 13.71 8.49 6.95
C ILE A 689 14.62 7.39 7.49
N ASN A 690 14.81 7.40 8.80
CA ASN A 690 15.62 6.44 9.50
C ASN A 690 14.92 6.00 10.78
N TYR A 691 14.76 4.69 10.95
CA TYR A 691 14.18 4.10 12.15
C TYR A 691 14.84 2.78 12.50
N TRP A 692 14.70 2.37 13.75
CA TRP A 692 15.14 1.06 14.19
C TRP A 692 13.99 0.28 14.83
N GLY A 693 14.11 -1.03 14.80
CA GLY A 693 13.13 -1.93 15.39
C GLY A 693 13.78 -3.16 15.99
N ALA A 694 12.97 -3.94 16.68
CA ALA A 694 13.38 -5.22 17.24
C ALA A 694 12.25 -6.24 17.12
N ASP A 695 12.63 -7.46 16.78
CA ASP A 695 11.77 -8.64 16.75
C ASP A 695 12.30 -9.69 17.73
N ILE A 696 11.45 -10.21 18.58
CA ILE A 696 11.75 -11.31 19.49
C ILE A 696 10.75 -12.43 19.22
N ALA A 697 11.22 -13.62 18.90
CA ALA A 697 10.39 -14.80 18.73
C ALA A 697 10.84 -15.90 19.69
N THR A 698 9.86 -16.59 20.28
CA THR A 698 10.10 -17.74 21.13
C THR A 698 9.13 -18.86 20.78
N ASN A 699 9.61 -20.09 20.77
CA ASN A 699 8.80 -21.29 20.66
C ASN A 699 9.23 -22.30 21.71
N TYR A 700 8.29 -22.89 22.43
CA TYR A 700 8.54 -23.90 23.42
C TYR A 700 7.75 -25.19 23.15
N GLU A 701 8.44 -26.22 22.74
CA GLU A 701 7.87 -27.55 22.54
C GLU A 701 7.71 -28.26 23.91
N ILE A 702 6.49 -28.24 24.44
CA ILE A 702 6.18 -28.93 25.71
C ILE A 702 6.41 -30.43 25.51
N ASN A 703 5.87 -30.98 24.43
CA ASN A 703 6.07 -32.35 23.93
C ASN A 703 5.71 -32.40 22.43
N SER A 704 5.78 -33.55 21.80
CA SER A 704 5.49 -33.76 20.37
C SER A 704 4.09 -33.31 19.94
N ALA A 705 3.13 -33.17 20.88
CA ALA A 705 1.76 -32.76 20.61
C ALA A 705 1.47 -31.32 20.99
N ALA A 706 2.26 -30.68 21.86
CA ALA A 706 1.93 -29.38 22.44
C ALA A 706 3.09 -28.40 22.34
N SER A 707 2.81 -27.19 21.85
CA SER A 707 3.75 -26.07 21.78
C SER A 707 3.14 -24.76 22.24
N LEU A 708 4.00 -23.85 22.68
CA LEU A 708 3.70 -22.46 23.02
C LEU A 708 4.61 -21.56 22.22
N TYR A 709 4.07 -20.47 21.67
CA TYR A 709 4.88 -19.41 21.08
C TYR A 709 4.54 -18.06 21.68
N ALA A 710 5.53 -17.18 21.73
CA ALA A 710 5.34 -15.78 22.10
C ALA A 710 6.30 -14.91 21.30
N ASN A 711 5.75 -13.89 20.65
CA ASN A 711 6.46 -13.01 19.74
C ASN A 711 6.20 -11.55 20.11
N TYR A 712 7.24 -10.74 20.03
CA TYR A 712 7.16 -9.30 20.23
C TYR A 712 7.88 -8.56 19.10
N SER A 713 7.24 -7.54 18.55
CA SER A 713 7.82 -6.65 17.56
C SER A 713 7.69 -5.20 18.02
N PHE A 714 8.77 -4.44 17.85
CA PHE A 714 8.88 -3.05 18.23
C PHE A 714 9.50 -2.19 17.12
N ILE A 715 9.00 -0.96 16.97
CA ILE A 715 9.58 0.09 16.13
C ILE A 715 9.68 1.37 16.96
N ASN A 716 10.82 2.05 16.93
CA ASN A 716 11.07 3.23 17.77
C ASN A 716 10.24 4.46 17.35
N GLN A 717 10.08 4.67 16.06
CA GLN A 717 9.41 5.83 15.47
C GLN A 717 8.51 5.39 14.32
N THR A 718 7.28 5.88 14.29
CA THR A 718 6.24 5.50 13.30
C THR A 718 5.69 6.71 12.56
N GLU A 719 6.07 7.92 12.97
CA GLU A 719 5.67 9.20 12.40
C GLU A 719 6.92 10.08 12.27
N PHE A 720 7.06 10.74 11.13
CA PHE A 720 8.20 11.59 10.79
C PHE A 720 7.71 12.95 10.34
N THR A 721 8.13 14.00 11.03
CA THR A 721 7.83 15.39 10.65
C THR A 721 8.74 15.85 9.52
N ARG A 722 8.43 16.99 8.91
CA ARG A 722 9.33 17.62 7.91
C ARG A 722 10.76 17.83 8.43
N GLU A 723 10.91 18.13 9.72
CA GLU A 723 12.23 18.28 10.35
C GLU A 723 12.97 16.92 10.42
N ASP A 724 12.25 15.83 10.74
CA ASP A 724 12.82 14.48 10.76
C ASP A 724 13.27 14.02 9.37
N VAL A 725 12.52 14.37 8.34
CA VAL A 725 12.78 13.99 6.92
C VAL A 725 13.88 14.88 6.32
N GLY A 726 14.04 16.11 6.79
CA GLY A 726 15.03 17.06 6.28
C GLY A 726 14.67 17.65 4.90
N ASP A 727 13.42 17.52 4.47
CA ASP A 727 12.92 18.00 3.17
C ASP A 727 11.62 18.80 3.34
N ILE A 728 11.65 20.08 2.93
CA ILE A 728 10.50 20.98 3.02
C ILE A 728 9.36 20.60 2.06
N THR A 729 9.64 19.76 1.06
CA THR A 729 8.64 19.25 0.11
C THR A 729 7.93 18.00 0.61
N SER A 730 8.43 17.43 1.73
CA SER A 730 7.81 16.27 2.36
C SER A 730 6.40 16.59 2.90
N PRO A 731 5.56 15.58 3.14
CA PRO A 731 4.35 15.75 3.94
C PRO A 731 4.65 16.37 5.31
N ASP A 732 3.67 17.03 5.90
CA ASP A 732 3.79 17.57 7.27
C ASP A 732 4.16 16.46 8.27
N VAL A 733 3.54 15.29 8.09
CA VAL A 733 3.86 14.08 8.82
C VAL A 733 3.81 12.87 7.87
N TYR A 734 4.92 12.16 7.76
CA TYR A 734 4.98 10.87 7.08
C TYR A 734 4.69 9.74 8.06
N HIS A 735 3.71 8.89 7.77
CA HIS A 735 3.31 7.76 8.60
C HIS A 735 3.84 6.44 8.04
N LEU A 736 4.52 5.64 8.87
CA LEU A 736 4.88 4.27 8.50
C LEU A 736 3.68 3.32 8.45
N ASN A 737 2.51 3.75 8.92
CA ASN A 737 1.28 2.95 8.95
C ASN A 737 1.43 1.61 9.70
N ILE A 738 2.21 1.60 10.75
CA ILE A 738 2.50 0.41 11.56
C ILE A 738 2.39 0.72 13.05
N PRO A 739 1.81 -0.17 13.87
CA PRO A 739 1.79 0.00 15.32
C PRO A 739 3.19 -0.15 15.92
N LYS A 740 3.53 0.72 16.87
CA LYS A 740 4.83 0.73 17.55
C LYS A 740 5.13 -0.57 18.30
N HIS A 741 4.13 -1.16 18.96
CA HIS A 741 4.24 -2.38 19.74
C HIS A 741 3.24 -3.42 19.26
N ARG A 742 3.69 -4.63 19.02
CA ARG A 742 2.88 -5.78 18.64
C ARG A 742 3.30 -7.00 19.44
N VAL A 743 2.33 -7.68 20.05
CA VAL A 743 2.52 -8.94 20.79
C VAL A 743 1.65 -10.01 20.17
N LYS A 744 2.20 -11.18 19.94
CA LYS A 744 1.50 -12.36 19.44
C LYS A 744 1.90 -13.54 20.27
N ALA A 745 0.94 -14.33 20.71
CA ALA A 745 1.19 -15.54 21.51
C ALA A 745 0.17 -16.61 21.15
N GLY A 746 0.52 -17.85 21.35
CA GLY A 746 -0.42 -18.93 21.12
C GLY A 746 -0.01 -20.24 21.77
N PHE A 747 -1.00 -21.08 21.95
CA PHE A 747 -0.89 -22.45 22.37
C PHE A 747 -1.47 -23.35 21.29
N VAL A 748 -0.72 -24.36 20.88
CA VAL A 748 -1.15 -25.37 19.93
C VAL A 748 -1.03 -26.73 20.57
N TYR A 749 -2.14 -27.47 20.61
CA TYR A 749 -2.18 -28.87 20.99
C TYR A 749 -2.72 -29.68 19.80
N ASN A 750 -1.87 -30.44 19.15
CA ASN A 750 -2.18 -31.21 17.97
C ASN A 750 -1.57 -32.60 18.04
N PRO A 751 -2.20 -33.54 18.81
CA PRO A 751 -1.73 -34.91 18.91
C PRO A 751 -2.07 -35.68 17.61
N ASP A 752 -1.31 -36.76 17.33
CA ASP A 752 -1.55 -37.64 16.17
C ASP A 752 -2.97 -38.24 16.15
N LYS A 753 -3.54 -38.44 17.33
CA LYS A 753 -4.93 -38.94 17.49
C LYS A 753 -5.65 -38.15 18.59
N GLY A 754 -6.95 -37.91 18.37
CA GLY A 754 -7.81 -37.31 19.34
C GLY A 754 -8.10 -35.82 19.05
N LEU A 755 -8.45 -35.10 20.09
CA LEU A 755 -8.82 -33.68 20.03
C LEU A 755 -7.58 -32.83 19.78
N ASN A 756 -7.64 -31.92 18.81
CA ASN A 756 -6.69 -30.82 18.73
C ASN A 756 -7.34 -29.52 19.23
N PHE A 757 -6.52 -28.65 19.73
CA PHE A 757 -6.92 -27.35 20.24
C PHE A 757 -5.83 -26.31 19.93
N GLY A 758 -6.25 -25.15 19.45
CA GLY A 758 -5.40 -23.99 19.26
C GLY A 758 -6.04 -22.75 19.86
N LEU A 759 -5.26 -21.94 20.53
CA LEU A 759 -5.65 -20.64 21.03
C LEU A 759 -4.56 -19.63 20.66
N SER A 760 -4.91 -18.55 20.00
CA SER A 760 -3.97 -17.48 19.68
C SER A 760 -4.45 -16.14 20.19
N PHE A 761 -3.48 -15.31 20.52
CA PHE A 761 -3.63 -13.96 21.05
C PHE A 761 -2.82 -12.99 20.22
N ARG A 762 -3.43 -11.86 19.87
CA ARG A 762 -2.75 -10.78 19.14
C ARG A 762 -3.11 -9.44 19.78
N TYR A 763 -2.09 -8.69 20.13
CA TYR A 763 -2.21 -7.33 20.61
C TYR A 763 -1.38 -6.38 19.76
N GLN A 764 -1.92 -5.22 19.49
CA GLN A 764 -1.17 -4.07 18.97
C GLN A 764 -1.67 -2.79 19.62
N ASN A 765 -0.76 -1.82 19.81
CA ASN A 765 -1.18 -0.51 20.27
C ASN A 765 -1.89 0.28 19.14
N SER A 766 -2.48 1.41 19.51
CA SER A 766 -3.02 2.36 18.52
C SER A 766 -1.93 2.92 17.62
N MET A 767 -2.32 3.36 16.44
CA MET A 767 -1.46 4.07 15.51
C MET A 767 -2.26 5.18 14.81
N ASN A 768 -1.59 6.24 14.44
CA ASN A 768 -2.06 7.13 13.40
C ASN A 768 -1.68 6.54 12.05
N ALA A 769 -2.54 6.68 11.07
CA ALA A 769 -2.31 6.17 9.74
C ALA A 769 -2.86 7.15 8.70
N ASN A 770 -2.16 7.26 7.60
CA ASN A 770 -2.51 8.08 6.46
C ASN A 770 -2.61 7.20 5.22
N THR A 771 -3.60 7.47 4.38
CA THR A 771 -3.84 6.64 3.20
C THR A 771 -2.82 6.85 2.08
N LEU A 772 -2.14 7.99 2.00
CA LEU A 772 -1.26 8.32 0.88
C LEU A 772 0.07 8.97 1.24
N ASN A 773 0.34 9.24 2.53
CA ASN A 773 1.51 10.00 2.93
C ASN A 773 1.68 11.32 2.13
N SER A 774 0.56 12.02 1.93
CA SER A 774 0.58 13.30 1.26
C SER A 774 0.71 14.44 2.25
N GLY A 775 1.43 15.48 1.86
CA GLY A 775 1.66 16.67 2.69
C GLY A 775 0.44 17.53 2.92
N ASP A 776 -0.62 17.30 2.17
CA ASP A 776 -1.82 18.09 2.25
C ASP A 776 -2.90 17.35 3.02
N SER A 777 -3.26 17.90 4.19
CA SER A 777 -4.43 17.46 4.99
C SER A 777 -5.76 17.72 4.29
N SER A 778 -5.74 18.00 2.99
CA SER A 778 -6.88 18.45 2.23
C SER A 778 -7.79 17.36 1.70
N LEU A 779 -9.04 17.64 1.70
CA LEU A 779 -10.23 17.15 1.00
C LEU A 779 -10.40 15.65 0.69
N PHE A 780 -9.33 14.85 0.55
CA PHE A 780 -9.39 13.45 0.10
C PHE A 780 -8.58 12.47 0.94
N TRP A 781 -7.97 12.94 2.02
CA TRP A 781 -7.08 12.14 2.84
C TRP A 781 -7.79 11.69 4.10
N PHE A 782 -7.76 10.42 4.31
CA PHE A 782 -8.21 9.84 5.56
C PHE A 782 -7.00 9.70 6.47
N ASP A 783 -6.58 10.81 7.08
CA ASP A 783 -5.82 10.75 8.30
C ASP A 783 -6.75 10.19 9.37
N GLY A 784 -6.30 9.16 10.04
CA GLY A 784 -7.16 8.56 11.01
C GLY A 784 -6.40 7.79 12.07
N PHE A 785 -7.08 7.68 13.18
CA PHE A 785 -6.62 6.94 14.32
C PHE A 785 -7.16 5.51 14.26
N VAL A 786 -6.25 4.52 14.20
CA VAL A 786 -6.58 3.11 14.36
C VAL A 786 -6.44 2.74 15.84
N PRO A 787 -7.52 2.40 16.54
CA PRO A 787 -7.46 2.08 17.96
C PRO A 787 -6.62 0.84 18.25
N LYS A 788 -6.05 0.79 19.45
CA LYS A 788 -5.43 -0.45 19.95
C LYS A 788 -6.42 -1.61 19.90
N ARG A 789 -5.91 -2.78 19.54
CA ARG A 789 -6.74 -3.99 19.46
C ARG A 789 -6.14 -5.17 20.20
N THR A 790 -7.03 -6.02 20.69
CA THR A 790 -6.72 -7.31 21.27
C THR A 790 -7.66 -8.32 20.65
N VAL A 791 -7.11 -9.32 19.97
CA VAL A 791 -7.88 -10.33 19.24
C VAL A 791 -7.48 -11.70 19.77
N TRP A 792 -8.47 -12.55 19.99
CA TRP A 792 -8.31 -13.94 20.36
C TRP A 792 -8.94 -14.82 19.30
N ASP A 793 -8.23 -15.83 18.84
CA ASP A 793 -8.75 -16.82 17.90
C ASP A 793 -8.61 -18.21 18.53
N MET A 794 -9.55 -19.08 18.18
CA MET A 794 -9.61 -20.45 18.71
C MET A 794 -9.91 -21.42 17.57
N ASN A 795 -9.27 -22.55 17.62
CA ASN A 795 -9.69 -23.72 16.84
C ASN A 795 -9.76 -24.97 17.71
N VAL A 796 -10.75 -25.80 17.40
CA VAL A 796 -10.97 -27.10 18.04
C VAL A 796 -11.31 -28.09 16.95
N GLY A 797 -10.66 -29.24 16.95
CA GLY A 797 -10.98 -30.26 15.97
C GLY A 797 -10.83 -31.66 16.54
N MET A 798 -11.55 -32.59 15.96
CA MET A 798 -11.53 -33.99 16.39
C MET A 798 -11.73 -34.95 15.22
N PRO A 799 -11.05 -36.11 15.20
CA PRO A 799 -11.33 -37.15 14.27
C PRO A 799 -12.69 -37.83 14.64
N ILE A 800 -13.54 -38.01 13.65
CA ILE A 800 -14.77 -38.82 13.76
C ILE A 800 -14.45 -40.27 13.44
N THR A 801 -13.60 -40.48 12.43
CA THR A 801 -13.08 -41.79 12.00
C THR A 801 -11.59 -41.66 11.72
N SER A 802 -10.93 -42.74 11.34
CA SER A 802 -9.52 -42.71 10.93
C SER A 802 -9.30 -41.86 9.64
N LYS A 803 -10.34 -41.60 8.86
CA LYS A 803 -10.31 -40.87 7.59
C LYS A 803 -11.06 -39.56 7.63
N THR A 804 -11.89 -39.31 8.61
CA THR A 804 -12.78 -38.15 8.67
C THR A 804 -12.54 -37.33 9.94
N ARG A 805 -12.44 -36.04 9.78
CA ARG A 805 -12.23 -35.06 10.86
C ARG A 805 -13.19 -33.89 10.74
N ILE A 806 -13.60 -33.34 11.87
CA ILE A 806 -14.32 -32.06 11.95
C ILE A 806 -13.50 -31.07 12.74
N ASP A 807 -13.55 -29.81 12.32
CA ASP A 807 -12.90 -28.69 12.97
C ASP A 807 -13.87 -27.50 13.10
N LEU A 808 -13.77 -26.75 14.18
CA LEU A 808 -14.38 -25.45 14.39
C LEU A 808 -13.28 -24.41 14.56
N THR A 809 -13.23 -23.43 13.70
CA THR A 809 -12.34 -22.28 13.84
C THR A 809 -13.18 -21.03 14.09
N VAL A 810 -12.80 -20.25 15.09
CA VAL A 810 -13.44 -18.97 15.43
C VAL A 810 -12.36 -17.91 15.49
N ASP A 811 -12.37 -17.01 14.52
CA ASP A 811 -11.57 -15.78 14.56
C ASP A 811 -12.31 -14.74 15.38
N ASN A 812 -11.56 -13.98 16.20
CA ASN A 812 -12.09 -12.97 17.10
C ASN A 812 -13.16 -13.51 18.07
N VAL A 813 -12.78 -14.51 18.85
CA VAL A 813 -13.67 -15.22 19.80
C VAL A 813 -14.48 -14.28 20.68
N LEU A 814 -13.90 -13.15 21.11
CA LEU A 814 -14.57 -12.17 21.97
C LEU A 814 -15.57 -11.28 21.22
N GLY A 815 -15.64 -11.36 19.90
CA GLY A 815 -16.58 -10.61 19.07
C GLY A 815 -16.41 -9.08 19.13
N LYS A 816 -15.29 -8.58 19.64
CA LYS A 816 -15.00 -7.15 19.68
C LYS A 816 -14.65 -6.64 18.31
N LYS A 817 -15.39 -5.65 17.82
CA LYS A 817 -15.05 -5.00 16.56
C LYS A 817 -13.67 -4.37 16.61
N TYR A 818 -12.93 -4.54 15.55
CA TYR A 818 -11.64 -3.87 15.37
C TYR A 818 -11.44 -3.48 13.92
N GLN A 819 -10.62 -2.49 13.70
CA GLN A 819 -10.20 -2.02 12.38
C GLN A 819 -8.70 -2.26 12.22
N THR A 820 -8.27 -2.63 11.04
CA THR A 820 -6.85 -2.90 10.77
C THR A 820 -6.15 -1.70 10.15
N PHE A 821 -6.90 -0.86 9.47
CA PHE A 821 -6.43 0.36 8.83
C PHE A 821 -7.57 1.38 8.75
N VAL A 822 -7.23 2.66 8.57
CA VAL A 822 -8.22 3.74 8.36
C VAL A 822 -9.06 3.44 7.12
N ASN A 823 -10.32 3.83 7.16
CA ASN A 823 -11.28 3.66 6.07
C ASN A 823 -11.53 2.21 5.62
N MET A 824 -11.13 1.21 6.42
CA MET A 824 -11.43 -0.20 6.20
C MET A 824 -12.63 -0.64 7.05
N PRO A 825 -13.29 -1.77 6.70
CA PRO A 825 -14.42 -2.26 7.48
C PRO A 825 -14.02 -2.60 8.92
N MET A 826 -14.99 -2.49 9.80
CA MET A 826 -14.89 -2.98 11.17
C MET A 826 -15.05 -4.50 11.17
N ILE A 827 -13.96 -5.21 11.42
CA ILE A 827 -13.90 -6.67 11.44
C ILE A 827 -14.62 -7.19 12.70
N GLY A 828 -15.59 -8.06 12.50
CA GLY A 828 -16.32 -8.76 13.54
C GLY A 828 -15.76 -10.16 13.83
N GLN A 829 -16.61 -11.04 14.32
CA GLN A 829 -16.31 -12.45 14.53
C GLN A 829 -16.58 -13.23 13.23
N GLN A 830 -15.72 -14.21 12.95
CA GLN A 830 -15.91 -15.22 11.89
C GLN A 830 -15.87 -16.60 12.53
N ALA A 831 -16.84 -17.46 12.18
CA ALA A 831 -16.85 -18.87 12.59
C ALA A 831 -16.91 -19.76 11.35
N LEU A 832 -16.14 -20.85 11.35
CA LEU A 832 -16.01 -21.78 10.24
C LEU A 832 -16.04 -23.21 10.77
N PHE A 833 -17.00 -24.01 10.33
CA PHE A 833 -17.07 -25.46 10.52
C PHE A 833 -16.46 -26.14 9.29
N THR A 834 -15.51 -27.04 9.52
CA THR A 834 -14.79 -27.72 8.46
C THR A 834 -14.90 -29.25 8.63
N LEU A 835 -15.29 -29.94 7.57
CA LEU A 835 -15.23 -31.38 7.44
C LEU A 835 -14.10 -31.74 6.48
N THR A 836 -13.15 -32.56 6.91
CA THR A 836 -12.08 -33.08 6.06
C THR A 836 -12.20 -34.61 5.99
N HIS A 837 -12.17 -35.16 4.77
CA HIS A 837 -12.21 -36.59 4.52
C HIS A 837 -11.06 -37.01 3.61
N ASN A 838 -10.29 -38.01 4.06
CA ASN A 838 -9.22 -38.67 3.30
C ASN A 838 -9.73 -40.03 2.80
N PHE A 839 -9.60 -40.29 1.51
CA PHE A 839 -10.08 -41.54 0.87
C PHE A 839 -9.08 -42.67 0.96
#